data_595967b9033f17365a1769736b96e84e
#
_entry.id   595967b9033f17365a1769736b96e84e
#
_cell.length_a   1.000
_cell.length_b   1.000
_cell.length_c   1.000
_cell.angle_alpha   90.00
_cell.angle_beta   90.00
_cell.angle_gamma   90.00
#
_symmetry.space_group_name_H-M   'P 1'
#
loop_
_entity.id
_entity.type
_entity.pdbx_description
1 polymer ?
#
loop_
_entity_poly.entity_id
_entity_poly.type
_entity_poly.pdbx_seq_one_letter_code
_entity_poly.pdbx_strand_id
1 'polypeptide(L)'
;METKQENIVRTDYSEIMQKSYIDYAMSVIISRALPDVRDGLKPVQRRTLYDMYELGIRYDRPYRKCARIVGDTMGKYHPHGDSSIYEALVVMAQEFKKGKTLVDGHGNFGSIEGDGAAAMRYTEARLEKLTQEVFLEDLDKNVVDFVPNFDETEKEPSVLPVKIPNLLVNGAEGIAVGMATSIPPHNLGEVIDAVKAYMKDNQISVRGLMRYIKGPDFPTGGIVVNKDDLCKIYETGTGKLRIRGRVTTEKLKGGKKQLVITEIPYTMLGANIGKFLNDVASLVETKKTTDIVDISNQSSKEGIRIVLELKKDTDVENLTNMLYKKTRLEDTFGVNMLAVADGRPETLSLKQVIEHHVDFLFEVTTRKYKTLLGRELEKQEVQEGLIKACDVIDLIIEILRGSKNREQVKKCLVEGNTEGIRFKTKTSEKAAKKLQFTEKQATAILDMRLYKLIGLEIEALQAEYEQTMNNIALYKDILDHYDSMAEVIIKELDAIRKEYSTKRRTSVENAEEAVYEEKKMEETEVCFLMDRFGYMKLIDKNAYERNKEAACSENRYVFTCMNTDKICLFTDSGKLHTIKAVDIPLVRFRDKGTPADNLSNYDSAAEQILYVAPVSQIKNDTLLFVTKTSMCKLVEGREFDVAKRTIASTKLAPGDELIFVGSAGEMEQVVLQSAGGSFLRFLKQEVSTMKKTSIGVRGMRLAEGDHLEHAYLLGGHQEYTITFRDRPYVLNKVRLAKRDTKGVRPRV
;
A
#
# COMPACT_ATOMS: atom_id res chain seq x y z
N MET A 1 63.37 16.42 18.74
CA MET A 1 62.28 15.46 18.57
C MET A 1 61.16 15.89 19.47
N GLU A 2 60.23 16.65 18.92
CA GLU A 2 58.99 17.03 19.62
C GLU A 2 58.06 15.85 19.62
N THR A 3 57.77 15.32 20.79
CA THR A 3 56.73 14.28 20.98
C THR A 3 55.39 14.90 20.70
N LYS A 4 54.76 14.54 19.54
CA LYS A 4 53.35 14.80 19.33
C LYS A 4 52.53 14.11 20.43
N GLN A 5 51.97 14.91 21.34
CA GLN A 5 50.95 14.41 22.27
C GLN A 5 49.74 13.98 21.42
N GLU A 6 49.52 12.70 21.33
CA GLU A 6 48.25 12.17 20.80
C GLU A 6 47.13 12.54 21.76
N ASN A 7 46.21 13.39 21.32
CA ASN A 7 44.98 13.70 22.08
C ASN A 7 44.03 12.47 21.96
N ILE A 8 44.17 11.54 22.88
CA ILE A 8 43.27 10.40 22.99
C ILE A 8 42.01 10.88 23.73
N VAL A 9 40.94 11.10 22.99
CA VAL A 9 39.59 11.37 23.55
C VAL A 9 38.91 10.02 23.79
N ARG A 10 38.68 9.71 25.08
CA ARG A 10 37.87 8.53 25.44
C ARG A 10 36.38 8.92 25.37
N THR A 11 35.64 8.30 24.48
CA THR A 11 34.20 8.48 24.31
C THR A 11 33.50 7.15 24.56
N ASP A 12 32.35 7.15 25.23
CA ASP A 12 31.55 5.93 25.42
C ASP A 12 30.98 5.46 24.07
N TYR A 13 31.10 4.17 23.79
CA TYR A 13 30.56 3.55 22.59
C TYR A 13 29.06 3.80 22.47
N SER A 14 28.30 3.75 23.57
CA SER A 14 26.87 4.03 23.61
C SER A 14 26.53 5.44 23.13
N GLU A 15 27.31 6.45 23.56
CA GLU A 15 27.11 7.86 23.15
C GLU A 15 27.39 8.04 21.65
N ILE A 16 28.46 7.42 21.14
CA ILE A 16 28.81 7.48 19.72
C ILE A 16 27.69 6.83 18.88
N MET A 17 27.23 5.65 19.30
CA MET A 17 26.16 4.93 18.60
C MET A 17 24.84 5.70 18.62
N GLN A 18 24.45 6.26 19.76
CA GLN A 18 23.23 7.06 19.88
C GLN A 18 23.29 8.28 18.97
N LYS A 19 24.39 9.03 19.02
CA LYS A 19 24.57 10.23 18.19
C LYS A 19 24.56 9.89 16.72
N SER A 20 25.34 8.90 16.29
CA SER A 20 25.41 8.48 14.88
C SER A 20 24.07 7.93 14.38
N TYR A 21 23.31 7.23 15.24
CA TYR A 21 21.97 6.74 14.87
C TYR A 21 20.96 7.88 14.73
N ILE A 22 21.03 8.88 15.63
CA ILE A 22 20.17 10.08 15.55
C ILE A 22 20.48 10.86 14.28
N ASP A 23 21.76 11.11 13.98
CA ASP A 23 22.20 11.83 12.79
C ASP A 23 21.75 11.10 11.51
N TYR A 24 21.91 9.77 11.47
CA TYR A 24 21.41 8.94 10.36
C TYR A 24 19.87 9.00 10.26
N ALA A 25 19.17 8.84 11.37
CA ALA A 25 17.71 8.87 11.39
C ALA A 25 17.17 10.23 10.90
N MET A 26 17.75 11.34 11.39
CA MET A 26 17.37 12.68 10.94
C MET A 26 17.67 12.91 9.46
N SER A 27 18.79 12.43 8.96
CA SER A 27 19.10 12.47 7.52
C SER A 27 18.07 11.70 6.68
N VAL A 28 17.71 10.49 7.10
CA VAL A 28 16.68 9.68 6.39
C VAL A 28 15.30 10.35 6.46
N ILE A 29 14.96 10.97 7.58
CA ILE A 29 13.68 11.65 7.78
C ILE A 29 13.58 12.88 6.88
N ILE A 30 14.53 13.83 7.02
CA ILE A 30 14.45 15.15 6.39
C ILE A 30 14.88 15.10 4.91
N SER A 31 15.96 14.35 4.61
CA SER A 31 16.63 14.41 3.31
C SER A 31 16.32 13.23 2.38
N ARG A 32 15.38 12.35 2.73
CA ARG A 32 15.10 11.16 1.92
C ARG A 32 13.64 10.77 1.83
N ALA A 33 12.97 10.49 2.96
CA ALA A 33 11.70 9.77 3.00
C ALA A 33 10.48 10.68 3.02
N LEU A 34 10.57 11.84 3.69
CA LEU A 34 9.44 12.74 3.86
C LEU A 34 9.42 13.86 2.81
N PRO A 35 8.23 14.29 2.38
CA PRO A 35 8.07 15.47 1.52
C PRO A 35 8.20 16.76 2.36
N ASP A 36 8.68 17.83 1.71
CA ASP A 36 8.60 19.19 2.28
C ASP A 36 7.18 19.73 2.11
N VAL A 37 6.64 20.39 3.12
CA VAL A 37 5.26 20.90 3.09
C VAL A 37 5.05 21.96 2.02
N ARG A 38 6.09 22.74 1.67
CA ARG A 38 6.05 23.87 0.74
C ARG A 38 5.85 23.41 -0.70
N ASP A 39 6.62 22.41 -1.17
CA ASP A 39 6.54 21.91 -2.55
C ASP A 39 5.93 20.51 -2.69
N GLY A 40 5.69 19.82 -1.57
CA GLY A 40 5.11 18.49 -1.53
C GLY A 40 5.98 17.40 -2.18
N LEU A 41 7.28 17.64 -2.34
CA LEU A 41 8.22 16.75 -3.03
C LEU A 41 9.23 16.15 -2.05
N LYS A 42 9.60 14.90 -2.32
CA LYS A 42 10.79 14.29 -1.74
C LYS A 42 12.05 14.81 -2.44
N PRO A 43 13.21 14.82 -1.79
CA PRO A 43 14.45 15.30 -2.41
C PRO A 43 14.77 14.69 -3.77
N VAL A 44 14.60 13.37 -3.94
CA VAL A 44 14.83 12.71 -5.23
C VAL A 44 13.91 13.23 -6.33
N GLN A 45 12.65 13.49 -6.02
CA GLN A 45 11.68 14.02 -6.99
C GLN A 45 12.03 15.45 -7.38
N ARG A 46 12.33 16.30 -6.39
CA ARG A 46 12.73 17.69 -6.59
C ARG A 46 13.97 17.79 -7.47
N ARG A 47 15.01 17.03 -7.17
CA ARG A 47 16.27 16.98 -7.90
C ARG A 47 16.09 16.50 -9.34
N THR A 48 15.29 15.45 -9.54
CA THR A 48 15.00 14.92 -10.89
C THR A 48 14.26 15.94 -11.75
N LEU A 49 13.23 16.63 -11.20
CA LEU A 49 12.49 17.65 -11.95
C LEU A 49 13.36 18.87 -12.27
N TYR A 50 14.19 19.30 -11.31
CA TYR A 50 15.14 20.40 -11.51
C TYR A 50 16.19 20.05 -12.56
N ASP A 51 16.77 18.85 -12.52
CA ASP A 51 17.74 18.38 -13.51
C ASP A 51 17.12 18.31 -14.92
N MET A 52 15.89 17.82 -15.05
CA MET A 52 15.17 17.82 -16.33
C MET A 52 14.99 19.26 -16.88
N TYR A 53 14.75 20.23 -15.99
CA TYR A 53 14.65 21.64 -16.36
C TYR A 53 15.98 22.20 -16.85
N GLU A 54 17.09 21.95 -16.14
CA GLU A 54 18.45 22.38 -16.50
C GLU A 54 18.91 21.75 -17.83
N LEU A 55 18.60 20.48 -18.05
CA LEU A 55 18.87 19.78 -19.31
C LEU A 55 18.01 20.27 -20.50
N GLY A 56 17.07 21.19 -20.25
CA GLY A 56 16.14 21.70 -21.26
C GLY A 56 15.16 20.64 -21.78
N ILE A 57 14.85 19.63 -20.98
CA ILE A 57 13.88 18.57 -21.30
C ILE A 57 12.47 19.06 -20.94
N ARG A 58 11.92 19.94 -21.77
CA ARG A 58 10.67 20.64 -21.55
C ARG A 58 9.50 19.97 -22.27
N TYR A 59 8.26 20.27 -21.87
CA TYR A 59 7.04 19.70 -22.46
C TYR A 59 6.91 19.95 -23.97
N ASP A 60 7.45 21.05 -24.45
CA ASP A 60 7.43 21.48 -25.87
C ASP A 60 8.66 20.98 -26.66
N ARG A 61 9.53 20.18 -26.05
CA ARG A 61 10.74 19.62 -26.63
C ARG A 61 10.62 18.11 -26.82
N PRO A 62 11.46 17.52 -27.71
CA PRO A 62 11.49 16.07 -27.88
C PRO A 62 11.82 15.33 -26.59
N TYR A 63 11.21 14.14 -26.42
CA TYR A 63 11.54 13.23 -25.32
C TYR A 63 13.04 12.88 -25.29
N ARG A 64 13.53 12.55 -24.11
CA ARG A 64 14.90 12.08 -23.88
C ARG A 64 14.88 10.74 -23.14
N LYS A 65 15.89 9.90 -23.42
CA LYS A 65 16.03 8.61 -22.72
C LYS A 65 16.08 8.82 -21.21
N CYS A 66 15.30 8.03 -20.46
CA CYS A 66 15.30 8.09 -19.00
C CYS A 66 16.69 7.81 -18.43
N ALA A 67 17.49 6.96 -19.08
CA ALA A 67 18.88 6.70 -18.70
C ALA A 67 19.76 7.96 -18.67
N ARG A 68 19.51 8.95 -19.56
CA ARG A 68 20.22 10.23 -19.54
C ARG A 68 19.82 11.07 -18.34
N ILE A 69 18.52 11.16 -18.07
CA ILE A 69 17.97 11.92 -16.93
C ILE A 69 18.51 11.34 -15.62
N VAL A 70 18.39 10.00 -15.46
CA VAL A 70 18.85 9.30 -14.25
C VAL A 70 20.35 9.47 -14.04
N GLY A 71 21.15 9.35 -15.14
CA GLY A 71 22.61 9.49 -15.08
C GLY A 71 23.06 10.89 -14.66
N ASP A 72 22.43 11.94 -15.23
CA ASP A 72 22.75 13.34 -14.90
C ASP A 72 22.32 13.69 -13.47
N THR A 73 21.08 13.35 -13.10
CA THR A 73 20.57 13.53 -11.72
C THR A 73 21.46 12.85 -10.69
N MET A 74 21.90 11.60 -10.96
CA MET A 74 22.78 10.85 -10.06
C MET A 74 24.16 11.51 -9.94
N GLY A 75 24.71 11.96 -11.05
CA GLY A 75 26.05 12.55 -11.09
C GLY A 75 26.12 13.93 -10.47
N LYS A 76 25.06 14.75 -10.57
CA LYS A 76 25.10 16.13 -10.12
C LYS A 76 24.38 16.39 -8.79
N TYR A 77 23.25 15.74 -8.54
CA TYR A 77 22.36 16.15 -7.45
C TYR A 77 22.03 15.04 -6.43
N HIS A 78 21.90 13.79 -6.88
CA HIS A 78 21.39 12.71 -6.02
C HIS A 78 22.31 11.49 -5.98
N PRO A 79 23.31 11.45 -5.07
CA PRO A 79 24.35 10.41 -5.02
C PRO A 79 23.83 9.08 -4.43
N HIS A 80 22.82 8.49 -5.07
CA HIS A 80 22.21 7.22 -4.69
C HIS A 80 22.02 6.32 -5.91
N GLY A 81 21.56 5.09 -5.69
CA GLY A 81 21.39 4.11 -6.77
C GLY A 81 20.46 4.58 -7.90
N ASP A 82 20.86 4.31 -9.12
CA ASP A 82 20.13 4.65 -10.36
C ASP A 82 18.68 4.12 -10.38
N SER A 83 18.50 2.91 -9.86
CA SER A 83 17.17 2.29 -9.75
C SER A 83 16.20 3.12 -8.91
N SER A 84 16.66 3.69 -7.79
CA SER A 84 15.78 4.51 -6.94
C SER A 84 15.37 5.82 -7.61
N ILE A 85 16.28 6.44 -8.39
CA ILE A 85 15.99 7.64 -9.17
C ILE A 85 15.02 7.31 -10.30
N TYR A 86 15.26 6.19 -11.01
CA TYR A 86 14.38 5.75 -12.08
C TYR A 86 12.97 5.39 -11.58
N GLU A 87 12.85 4.67 -10.47
CA GLU A 87 11.56 4.37 -9.85
C GLU A 87 10.79 5.64 -9.45
N ALA A 88 11.47 6.64 -8.90
CA ALA A 88 10.85 7.94 -8.60
C ALA A 88 10.36 8.65 -9.87
N LEU A 89 11.16 8.63 -10.94
CA LEU A 89 10.77 9.18 -12.25
C LEU A 89 9.54 8.45 -12.81
N VAL A 90 9.53 7.11 -12.75
CA VAL A 90 8.41 6.28 -13.21
C VAL A 90 7.13 6.60 -12.45
N VAL A 91 7.19 6.69 -11.12
CA VAL A 91 6.01 7.01 -10.29
C VAL A 91 5.44 8.39 -10.62
N MET A 92 6.29 9.37 -10.94
CA MET A 92 5.84 10.71 -11.35
C MET A 92 5.11 10.74 -12.71
N ALA A 93 5.30 9.71 -13.55
CA ALA A 93 4.63 9.56 -14.83
C ALA A 93 3.39 8.64 -14.79
N GLN A 94 3.09 8.00 -13.65
CA GLN A 94 1.99 7.02 -13.54
C GLN A 94 0.67 7.70 -13.13
N GLU A 95 -0.28 7.79 -14.06
CA GLU A 95 -1.60 8.40 -13.86
C GLU A 95 -2.46 7.68 -12.81
N PHE A 96 -2.22 6.39 -12.59
CA PHE A 96 -2.94 5.61 -11.58
C PHE A 96 -2.36 5.75 -10.16
N LYS A 97 -1.18 6.37 -10.01
CA LYS A 97 -0.56 6.67 -8.71
C LYS A 97 -0.61 8.14 -8.33
N LYS A 98 -0.65 9.04 -9.30
CA LYS A 98 -0.63 10.48 -9.07
C LYS A 98 -1.95 11.14 -9.43
N GLY A 99 -2.40 12.07 -8.62
CA GLY A 99 -3.56 12.89 -8.93
C GLY A 99 -3.31 13.76 -10.17
N LYS A 100 -2.07 14.25 -10.30
CA LYS A 100 -1.53 14.93 -11.49
C LYS A 100 -0.12 14.41 -11.75
N THR A 101 0.13 13.91 -12.95
CA THR A 101 1.46 13.49 -13.37
C THR A 101 2.40 14.71 -13.47
N LEU A 102 3.65 14.51 -13.12
CA LEU A 102 4.69 15.55 -13.20
C LEU A 102 5.65 15.31 -14.35
N VAL A 103 5.66 14.12 -14.89
CA VAL A 103 6.52 13.66 -15.98
C VAL A 103 5.64 13.06 -17.07
N ASP A 104 5.85 13.47 -18.30
CA ASP A 104 5.26 12.88 -19.51
C ASP A 104 6.18 11.76 -19.98
N GLY A 105 5.72 10.51 -19.85
CA GLY A 105 6.48 9.30 -20.14
C GLY A 105 6.09 8.70 -21.49
N HIS A 106 7.09 8.33 -22.30
CA HIS A 106 6.92 7.62 -23.56
C HIS A 106 7.54 6.23 -23.52
N GLY A 107 6.73 5.21 -23.77
CA GLY A 107 7.08 3.80 -23.67
C GLY A 107 6.31 3.09 -22.56
N ASN A 108 6.89 1.99 -22.02
CA ASN A 108 6.27 1.23 -20.95
C ASN A 108 6.73 1.72 -19.57
N PHE A 109 5.86 2.45 -18.88
CA PHE A 109 6.04 2.94 -17.51
C PHE A 109 5.31 2.08 -16.46
N GLY A 110 5.02 0.82 -16.79
CA GLY A 110 4.30 -0.10 -15.92
C GLY A 110 2.79 -0.03 -16.09
N SER A 111 2.09 -0.93 -15.43
CA SER A 111 0.63 -1.01 -15.46
C SER A 111 0.01 -0.92 -14.07
N ILE A 112 -1.29 -0.63 -14.02
CA ILE A 112 -2.09 -0.64 -12.78
C ILE A 112 -2.13 -2.03 -12.12
N GLU A 113 -1.89 -3.09 -12.89
CA GLU A 113 -1.90 -4.49 -12.46
C GLU A 113 -0.57 -4.92 -11.80
N GLY A 114 0.45 -4.06 -11.87
CA GLY A 114 1.72 -4.30 -11.20
C GLY A 114 2.86 -4.74 -12.11
N ASP A 115 2.67 -4.67 -13.43
CA ASP A 115 3.80 -4.81 -14.35
C ASP A 115 4.79 -3.68 -14.11
N GLY A 116 6.06 -4.01 -14.03
CA GLY A 116 7.14 -3.04 -13.87
C GLY A 116 7.35 -2.21 -15.14
N ALA A 117 7.94 -1.02 -14.98
CA ALA A 117 8.40 -0.24 -16.12
C ALA A 117 9.52 -0.98 -16.88
N ALA A 118 9.61 -0.75 -18.19
CA ALA A 118 10.74 -1.23 -18.97
C ALA A 118 12.05 -0.55 -18.49
N ALA A 119 13.19 -1.18 -18.76
CA ALA A 119 14.48 -0.61 -18.36
C ALA A 119 14.68 0.80 -18.95
N MET A 120 15.33 1.69 -18.20
CA MET A 120 15.49 3.13 -18.50
C MET A 120 16.14 3.44 -19.85
N ARG A 121 16.85 2.45 -20.44
CA ARG A 121 17.43 2.58 -21.80
C ARG A 121 16.38 2.52 -22.91
N TYR A 122 15.18 1.98 -22.63
CA TYR A 122 14.09 1.87 -23.59
C TYR A 122 13.06 2.99 -23.43
N THR A 123 12.82 3.45 -22.21
CA THR A 123 11.84 4.49 -21.91
C THR A 123 12.40 5.89 -22.16
N GLU A 124 11.52 6.81 -22.46
CA GLU A 124 11.81 8.21 -22.69
C GLU A 124 10.89 9.08 -21.85
N ALA A 125 11.34 10.27 -21.46
CA ALA A 125 10.55 11.17 -20.65
C ALA A 125 10.83 12.64 -21.00
N ARG A 126 9.89 13.50 -20.62
CA ARG A 126 10.01 14.95 -20.58
C ARG A 126 9.13 15.50 -19.46
N LEU A 127 9.29 16.78 -19.12
CA LEU A 127 8.43 17.43 -18.13
C LEU A 127 7.00 17.51 -18.66
N GLU A 128 6.03 17.35 -17.78
CA GLU A 128 4.65 17.73 -18.06
C GLU A 128 4.51 19.25 -18.18
N LYS A 129 3.52 19.71 -18.95
CA LYS A 129 3.23 21.16 -19.08
C LYS A 129 2.93 21.77 -17.71
N LEU A 130 2.10 21.11 -16.91
CA LEU A 130 1.81 21.50 -15.53
C LEU A 130 3.09 21.69 -14.71
N THR A 131 4.03 20.76 -14.80
CA THR A 131 5.26 20.81 -14.02
C THR A 131 6.11 22.01 -14.40
N GLN A 132 6.23 22.29 -15.69
CA GLN A 132 7.02 23.43 -16.14
C GLN A 132 6.40 24.76 -15.72
N GLU A 133 5.09 24.94 -15.85
CA GLU A 133 4.40 26.21 -15.61
C GLU A 133 4.06 26.45 -14.13
N VAL A 134 3.86 25.38 -13.36
CA VAL A 134 3.40 25.47 -11.96
C VAL A 134 4.49 25.19 -10.94
N PHE A 135 5.50 24.37 -11.30
CA PHE A 135 6.55 23.96 -10.37
C PHE A 135 7.90 24.62 -10.62
N LEU A 136 8.21 24.98 -11.86
CA LEU A 136 9.56 25.37 -12.30
C LEU A 136 9.62 26.78 -12.90
N GLU A 137 8.48 27.41 -13.09
CA GLU A 137 8.43 28.79 -13.56
C GLU A 137 9.07 29.74 -12.53
N ASP A 138 9.66 30.80 -13.02
CA ASP A 138 10.25 31.86 -12.19
C ASP A 138 11.53 31.50 -11.41
N LEU A 139 12.12 30.31 -11.58
CA LEU A 139 13.39 29.93 -10.92
C LEU A 139 14.53 30.93 -11.16
N ASP A 140 14.53 31.61 -12.32
CA ASP A 140 15.49 32.65 -12.70
C ASP A 140 15.29 33.98 -11.97
N LYS A 141 14.22 34.11 -11.16
CA LYS A 141 13.82 35.35 -10.48
C LYS A 141 14.15 35.34 -8.99
N ASN A 142 15.08 34.49 -8.55
CA ASN A 142 15.51 34.40 -7.16
C ASN A 142 14.37 34.13 -6.16
N VAL A 143 13.39 33.35 -6.57
CA VAL A 143 12.18 33.07 -5.78
C VAL A 143 12.38 32.06 -4.67
N VAL A 144 13.40 31.22 -4.77
CA VAL A 144 13.79 30.19 -3.78
C VAL A 144 15.30 30.24 -3.53
N ASP A 145 15.74 29.66 -2.42
CA ASP A 145 17.15 29.56 -2.11
C ASP A 145 17.81 28.40 -2.81
N PHE A 146 19.02 28.61 -3.29
CA PHE A 146 19.89 27.61 -3.86
C PHE A 146 20.98 27.24 -2.89
N VAL A 147 21.14 25.94 -2.65
CA VAL A 147 22.17 25.36 -1.77
C VAL A 147 23.20 24.60 -2.62
N PRO A 148 24.44 24.45 -2.13
CA PRO A 148 25.39 23.57 -2.79
C PRO A 148 24.86 22.13 -2.84
N ASN A 149 25.20 21.42 -3.92
CA ASN A 149 24.98 19.99 -4.02
C ASN A 149 25.94 19.21 -3.09
N PHE A 150 25.90 17.87 -3.16
CA PHE A 150 26.66 16.98 -2.26
C PHE A 150 28.19 17.12 -2.36
N ASP A 151 28.75 17.58 -3.51
CA ASP A 151 30.19 17.77 -3.75
C ASP A 151 30.59 19.25 -3.95
N GLU A 152 29.66 20.16 -3.72
CA GLU A 152 29.83 21.61 -3.82
C GLU A 152 30.21 22.12 -5.23
N THR A 153 30.04 21.28 -6.27
CA THR A 153 30.34 21.68 -7.67
C THR A 153 29.19 22.39 -8.34
N GLU A 154 27.95 22.09 -7.94
CA GLU A 154 26.73 22.64 -8.52
C GLU A 154 25.82 23.20 -7.42
N LYS A 155 24.76 23.89 -7.82
CA LYS A 155 23.74 24.38 -6.90
C LYS A 155 22.39 23.77 -7.24
N GLU A 156 21.66 23.40 -6.20
CA GLU A 156 20.30 22.90 -6.33
C GLU A 156 19.30 23.76 -5.54
N PRO A 157 18.04 23.88 -5.96
CA PRO A 157 17.04 24.62 -5.20
C PRO A 157 16.67 23.84 -3.92
N SER A 158 16.60 24.54 -2.82
CA SER A 158 16.19 23.96 -1.53
C SER A 158 14.75 23.42 -1.60
N VAL A 159 13.88 24.13 -2.30
CA VAL A 159 12.49 23.75 -2.65
C VAL A 159 12.17 24.31 -4.05
N LEU A 160 11.17 23.73 -4.74
CA LEU A 160 10.67 24.31 -5.99
C LEU A 160 9.58 25.36 -5.71
N PRO A 161 9.47 26.42 -6.54
CA PRO A 161 8.47 27.49 -6.38
C PRO A 161 7.08 27.05 -6.82
N VAL A 162 6.54 26.02 -6.18
CA VAL A 162 5.28 25.36 -6.57
C VAL A 162 4.09 26.26 -6.22
N LYS A 163 3.25 26.55 -7.21
CA LYS A 163 2.10 27.47 -7.10
C LYS A 163 0.83 26.82 -6.52
N ILE A 164 0.82 25.49 -6.32
CA ILE A 164 -0.32 24.72 -5.78
C ILE A 164 0.14 23.89 -4.59
N PRO A 165 -0.72 23.56 -3.61
CA PRO A 165 -0.35 22.68 -2.51
C PRO A 165 -0.24 21.22 -3.01
N ASN A 166 0.88 20.94 -3.69
CA ASN A 166 1.16 19.64 -4.30
C ASN A 166 1.08 18.49 -3.30
N LEU A 167 1.42 18.73 -2.04
CA LEU A 167 1.30 17.75 -0.96
C LEU A 167 -0.14 17.20 -0.85
N LEU A 168 -1.15 18.05 -1.03
CA LEU A 168 -2.57 17.64 -1.04
C LEU A 168 -2.99 17.09 -2.40
N VAL A 169 -2.56 17.72 -3.50
CA VAL A 169 -3.00 17.33 -4.86
C VAL A 169 -2.52 15.94 -5.23
N ASN A 170 -1.25 15.63 -4.99
CA ASN A 170 -0.63 14.36 -5.38
C ASN A 170 -0.49 13.38 -4.23
N GLY A 171 -0.74 13.82 -2.99
CA GLY A 171 -0.47 13.00 -1.83
C GLY A 171 1.01 12.63 -1.68
N ALA A 172 1.32 11.91 -0.64
CA ALA A 172 2.66 11.38 -0.40
C ALA A 172 2.61 10.08 0.40
N GLU A 173 3.50 9.17 0.09
CA GLU A 173 3.74 7.95 0.86
C GLU A 173 5.25 7.82 1.10
N GLY A 174 5.66 7.47 2.32
CA GLY A 174 7.07 7.30 2.65
C GLY A 174 7.27 6.67 4.01
N ILE A 175 8.30 5.84 4.12
CA ILE A 175 8.68 5.17 5.36
C ILE A 175 10.05 5.71 5.76
N ALA A 176 10.11 6.36 6.92
CA ALA A 176 11.32 6.85 7.55
C ALA A 176 11.66 6.03 8.79
N VAL A 177 12.69 6.41 9.51
CA VAL A 177 13.07 5.76 10.78
C VAL A 177 12.09 6.16 11.87
N GLY A 178 11.32 5.20 12.38
CA GLY A 178 10.36 5.44 13.47
C GLY A 178 9.07 6.18 13.09
N MET A 179 8.90 6.57 11.84
CA MET A 179 7.71 7.28 11.36
C MET A 179 7.44 7.03 9.89
N ALA A 180 6.20 7.22 9.46
CA ALA A 180 5.80 7.07 8.08
C ALA A 180 4.81 8.16 7.69
N THR A 181 4.86 8.63 6.46
CA THR A 181 3.86 9.52 5.88
C THR A 181 2.94 8.77 4.94
N SER A 182 1.66 9.09 5.00
CA SER A 182 0.63 8.55 4.11
C SER A 182 -0.46 9.60 3.95
N ILE A 183 -0.33 10.42 2.92
CA ILE A 183 -1.20 11.55 2.62
C ILE A 183 -2.00 11.21 1.38
N PRO A 184 -3.34 11.17 1.45
CA PRO A 184 -4.17 10.87 0.29
C PRO A 184 -4.18 12.04 -0.70
N PRO A 185 -4.29 11.78 -2.02
CA PRO A 185 -4.45 12.82 -3.02
C PRO A 185 -5.84 13.47 -2.97
N HIS A 186 -5.92 14.73 -3.42
CA HIS A 186 -7.16 15.51 -3.44
C HIS A 186 -7.38 16.17 -4.81
N ASN A 187 -8.61 16.57 -5.09
CA ASN A 187 -8.96 17.22 -6.34
C ASN A 187 -8.33 18.63 -6.43
N LEU A 188 -7.59 18.90 -7.52
CA LEU A 188 -6.91 20.16 -7.72
C LEU A 188 -7.83 21.37 -7.64
N GLY A 189 -8.99 21.31 -8.27
CA GLY A 189 -9.95 22.43 -8.27
C GLY A 189 -10.49 22.74 -6.86
N GLU A 190 -10.81 21.69 -6.10
CA GLU A 190 -11.29 21.81 -4.71
C GLU A 190 -10.19 22.38 -3.78
N VAL A 191 -8.96 21.95 -3.96
CA VAL A 191 -7.82 22.42 -3.18
C VAL A 191 -7.54 23.91 -3.46
N ILE A 192 -7.55 24.33 -4.74
CA ILE A 192 -7.39 25.74 -5.10
C ILE A 192 -8.51 26.61 -4.50
N ASP A 193 -9.76 26.14 -4.56
CA ASP A 193 -10.88 26.87 -3.97
C ASP A 193 -10.75 27.01 -2.44
N ALA A 194 -10.20 25.99 -1.77
CA ALA A 194 -9.91 26.05 -0.34
C ALA A 194 -8.75 27.01 0.00
N VAL A 195 -7.68 27.03 -0.79
CA VAL A 195 -6.58 28.01 -0.65
C VAL A 195 -7.12 29.43 -0.78
N LYS A 196 -7.93 29.71 -1.80
CA LYS A 196 -8.56 31.02 -2.01
C LYS A 196 -9.48 31.40 -0.83
N ALA A 197 -10.22 30.44 -0.26
CA ALA A 197 -11.06 30.67 0.89
C ALA A 197 -10.23 31.00 2.14
N TYR A 198 -9.12 30.32 2.35
CA TYR A 198 -8.17 30.60 3.43
C TYR A 198 -7.53 31.98 3.30
N MET A 199 -7.11 32.38 2.09
CA MET A 199 -6.53 33.71 1.83
C MET A 199 -7.54 34.84 2.13
N LYS A 200 -8.85 34.61 1.96
CA LYS A 200 -9.89 35.58 2.30
C LYS A 200 -10.22 35.62 3.79
N ASP A 201 -10.11 34.50 4.47
CA ASP A 201 -10.38 34.35 5.89
C ASP A 201 -9.42 33.32 6.50
N ASN A 202 -8.31 33.79 7.07
CA ASN A 202 -7.29 32.94 7.68
C ASN A 202 -7.76 32.27 8.98
N GLN A 203 -8.91 32.72 9.56
CA GLN A 203 -9.52 32.08 10.72
C GLN A 203 -10.48 30.95 10.35
N ILE A 204 -10.67 30.66 9.06
CA ILE A 204 -11.53 29.57 8.60
C ILE A 204 -11.18 28.25 9.31
N SER A 205 -12.17 27.56 9.84
CA SER A 205 -12.00 26.25 10.49
C SER A 205 -11.80 25.13 9.47
N VAL A 206 -11.26 23.98 9.90
CA VAL A 206 -11.17 22.77 9.06
C VAL A 206 -12.53 22.41 8.46
N ARG A 207 -13.61 22.48 9.25
CA ARG A 207 -14.98 22.25 8.77
C ARG A 207 -15.40 23.28 7.70
N GLY A 208 -14.92 24.51 7.80
CA GLY A 208 -15.11 25.55 6.78
C GLY A 208 -14.39 25.20 5.47
N LEU A 209 -13.13 24.74 5.55
CA LEU A 209 -12.35 24.28 4.39
C LEU A 209 -12.97 23.05 3.72
N MET A 210 -13.59 22.17 4.48
CA MET A 210 -14.30 20.98 3.95
C MET A 210 -15.56 21.33 3.13
N ARG A 211 -16.02 22.57 3.11
CA ARG A 211 -17.05 23.00 2.14
C ARG A 211 -16.51 23.03 0.72
N TYR A 212 -15.20 23.23 0.58
CA TYR A 212 -14.48 23.24 -0.70
C TYR A 212 -13.82 21.88 -0.97
N ILE A 213 -13.06 21.33 -0.03
CA ILE A 213 -12.43 20.00 -0.13
C ILE A 213 -13.40 18.96 0.45
N LYS A 214 -14.07 18.22 -0.42
CA LYS A 214 -15.09 17.23 -0.01
C LYS A 214 -14.48 15.97 0.62
N GLY A 215 -13.19 15.73 0.40
CA GLY A 215 -12.46 14.57 0.82
C GLY A 215 -11.38 14.18 -0.17
N PRO A 216 -10.67 13.06 0.04
CA PRO A 216 -9.69 12.53 -0.89
C PRO A 216 -10.27 12.28 -2.29
N ASP A 217 -9.43 12.38 -3.32
CA ASP A 217 -9.77 12.11 -4.72
C ASP A 217 -8.70 11.21 -5.32
N PHE A 218 -8.91 9.90 -5.19
CA PHE A 218 -7.94 8.90 -5.64
C PHE A 218 -7.96 8.75 -7.17
N PRO A 219 -6.80 8.57 -7.81
CA PRO A 219 -6.72 8.32 -9.25
C PRO A 219 -7.52 7.10 -9.71
N THR A 220 -7.65 6.10 -8.85
CA THR A 220 -8.41 4.86 -9.10
C THR A 220 -9.91 5.00 -8.90
N GLY A 221 -10.39 6.16 -8.47
CA GLY A 221 -11.81 6.36 -8.12
C GLY A 221 -12.19 5.71 -6.79
N GLY A 222 -13.26 4.95 -6.79
CA GLY A 222 -13.80 4.29 -5.60
C GLY A 222 -14.69 5.18 -4.74
N ILE A 223 -15.07 4.66 -3.59
CA ILE A 223 -16.03 5.29 -2.67
C ILE A 223 -15.42 5.33 -1.27
N VAL A 224 -15.25 6.51 -0.70
CA VAL A 224 -14.92 6.68 0.72
C VAL A 224 -16.24 6.57 1.51
N VAL A 225 -16.32 5.59 2.42
CA VAL A 225 -17.59 5.21 3.08
C VAL A 225 -17.74 5.66 4.54
N ASN A 226 -16.77 6.42 5.05
CA ASN A 226 -16.81 6.98 6.41
C ASN A 226 -16.59 8.50 6.41
N LYS A 227 -17.49 9.19 5.73
CA LYS A 227 -17.47 10.67 5.56
C LYS A 227 -17.41 11.42 6.89
N ASP A 228 -18.12 10.96 7.91
CA ASP A 228 -18.20 11.65 9.20
C ASP A 228 -16.87 11.70 9.95
N ASP A 229 -16.00 10.71 9.71
CA ASP A 229 -14.66 10.65 10.29
C ASP A 229 -13.68 11.66 9.66
N LEU A 230 -13.95 12.13 8.43
CA LEU A 230 -13.05 13.01 7.68
C LEU A 230 -12.72 14.29 8.42
N CYS A 231 -13.69 14.91 9.09
CA CYS A 231 -13.45 16.15 9.84
C CYS A 231 -12.38 15.95 10.91
N LYS A 232 -12.50 14.89 11.69
CA LYS A 232 -11.52 14.54 12.73
C LYS A 232 -10.15 14.21 12.14
N ILE A 233 -10.14 13.47 11.02
CA ILE A 233 -8.89 13.10 10.32
C ILE A 233 -8.16 14.36 9.85
N TYR A 234 -8.88 15.32 9.27
CA TYR A 234 -8.29 16.58 8.79
C TYR A 234 -7.92 17.55 9.91
N GLU A 235 -8.57 17.47 11.08
CA GLU A 235 -8.18 18.24 12.26
C GLU A 235 -6.90 17.70 12.92
N THR A 236 -6.76 16.36 13.00
CA THR A 236 -5.63 15.73 13.70
C THR A 236 -4.47 15.35 12.77
N GLY A 237 -4.69 15.35 11.45
CA GLY A 237 -3.73 14.84 10.46
C GLY A 237 -3.58 13.32 10.45
N THR A 238 -4.34 12.57 11.27
CA THR A 238 -4.23 11.12 11.39
C THR A 238 -5.59 10.43 11.42
N GLY A 239 -5.67 9.21 10.88
CA GLY A 239 -6.89 8.42 10.96
C GLY A 239 -6.95 7.30 9.94
N LYS A 240 -8.13 6.74 9.76
CA LYS A 240 -8.37 5.62 8.85
C LYS A 240 -9.52 5.94 7.91
N LEU A 241 -9.28 5.86 6.62
CA LEU A 241 -10.31 5.96 5.58
C LEU A 241 -10.70 4.57 5.13
N ARG A 242 -11.99 4.28 5.05
CA ARG A 242 -12.50 3.05 4.43
C ARG A 242 -12.85 3.36 2.98
N ILE A 243 -12.28 2.60 2.06
CA ILE A 243 -12.44 2.80 0.61
C ILE A 243 -13.04 1.54 0.02
N ARG A 244 -14.15 1.66 -0.70
CA ARG A 244 -14.77 0.59 -1.48
C ARG A 244 -14.50 0.77 -2.95
N GLY A 245 -14.28 -0.36 -3.66
CA GLY A 245 -14.36 -0.38 -5.11
C GLY A 245 -15.78 -0.17 -5.60
N ARG A 246 -15.94 0.39 -6.79
CA ARG A 246 -17.24 0.56 -7.44
C ARG A 246 -17.61 -0.69 -8.23
N VAL A 247 -18.78 -1.19 -7.94
CA VAL A 247 -19.32 -2.41 -8.53
C VAL A 247 -20.59 -2.08 -9.30
N THR A 248 -20.72 -2.60 -10.50
CA THR A 248 -21.93 -2.46 -11.35
C THR A 248 -22.41 -3.82 -11.79
N THR A 249 -23.71 -3.95 -12.02
CA THR A 249 -24.32 -5.19 -12.52
C THR A 249 -24.70 -5.02 -13.97
N GLU A 250 -24.17 -5.87 -14.83
CA GLU A 250 -24.54 -5.93 -16.25
C GLU A 250 -25.40 -7.17 -16.52
N LYS A 251 -26.42 -7.02 -17.38
CA LYS A 251 -27.27 -8.12 -17.82
C LYS A 251 -26.74 -8.71 -19.12
N LEU A 252 -26.58 -10.01 -19.16
CA LEU A 252 -26.16 -10.77 -20.35
C LEU A 252 -27.35 -11.37 -21.07
N LYS A 253 -27.14 -11.82 -22.33
CA LYS A 253 -28.12 -12.58 -23.11
C LYS A 253 -28.54 -13.85 -22.34
N GLY A 254 -29.84 -14.17 -22.36
CA GLY A 254 -30.38 -15.35 -21.68
C GLY A 254 -30.67 -15.17 -20.17
N GLY A 255 -30.71 -13.92 -19.66
CA GLY A 255 -31.06 -13.64 -18.26
C GLY A 255 -29.92 -13.86 -17.26
N LYS A 256 -28.70 -14.16 -17.74
CA LYS A 256 -27.51 -14.20 -16.92
C LYS A 256 -27.12 -12.78 -16.48
N LYS A 257 -26.47 -12.67 -15.34
CA LYS A 257 -25.92 -11.42 -14.79
C LYS A 257 -24.41 -11.56 -14.65
N GLN A 258 -23.72 -10.44 -14.78
CA GLN A 258 -22.31 -10.34 -14.39
C GLN A 258 -22.12 -9.15 -13.49
N LEU A 259 -21.22 -9.30 -12.52
CA LEU A 259 -20.78 -8.25 -11.65
C LEU A 259 -19.48 -7.68 -12.24
N VAL A 260 -19.44 -6.37 -12.44
CA VAL A 260 -18.29 -5.70 -13.05
C VAL A 260 -17.74 -4.70 -12.04
N ILE A 261 -16.47 -4.85 -11.71
CA ILE A 261 -15.74 -3.91 -10.88
C ILE A 261 -15.05 -2.94 -11.83
N THR A 262 -15.43 -1.67 -11.74
CA THR A 262 -14.95 -0.58 -12.61
C THR A 262 -13.95 0.33 -11.92
N GLU A 263 -13.98 0.39 -10.59
CA GLU A 263 -13.06 1.17 -9.77
C GLU A 263 -12.63 0.34 -8.56
N ILE A 264 -11.38 0.46 -8.16
CA ILE A 264 -10.78 -0.30 -7.07
C ILE A 264 -10.28 0.63 -5.96
N PRO A 265 -10.22 0.18 -4.70
CA PRO A 265 -9.52 0.91 -3.66
C PRO A 265 -8.08 1.23 -4.06
N TYR A 266 -7.60 2.43 -3.75
CA TYR A 266 -6.22 2.84 -4.07
C TYR A 266 -5.16 1.92 -3.46
N THR A 267 -5.46 1.31 -2.31
CA THR A 267 -4.61 0.29 -1.65
C THR A 267 -4.51 -1.03 -2.41
N MET A 268 -5.37 -1.24 -3.41
CA MET A 268 -5.43 -2.49 -4.20
C MET A 268 -4.59 -2.45 -5.48
N LEU A 269 -3.80 -1.40 -5.70
CA LEU A 269 -2.92 -1.25 -6.85
C LEU A 269 -1.84 -2.34 -6.94
N GLY A 270 -1.40 -2.62 -8.16
CA GLY A 270 -0.29 -3.52 -8.45
C GLY A 270 -0.61 -4.99 -8.16
N ALA A 271 0.34 -5.70 -7.57
CA ALA A 271 0.21 -7.12 -7.23
C ALA A 271 -1.00 -7.47 -6.33
N ASN A 272 -1.65 -6.47 -5.71
CA ASN A 272 -2.83 -6.69 -4.89
C ASN A 272 -4.08 -7.00 -5.73
N ILE A 273 -4.12 -6.62 -7.01
CA ILE A 273 -5.19 -7.02 -7.94
C ILE A 273 -5.15 -8.54 -8.14
N GLY A 274 -3.97 -9.12 -8.39
CA GLY A 274 -3.79 -10.57 -8.49
C GLY A 274 -4.17 -11.31 -7.21
N LYS A 275 -3.82 -10.74 -6.03
CA LYS A 275 -4.25 -11.31 -4.74
C LYS A 275 -5.77 -11.28 -4.58
N PHE A 276 -6.42 -10.19 -4.96
CA PHE A 276 -7.87 -10.08 -4.94
C PHE A 276 -8.54 -11.17 -5.81
N LEU A 277 -8.05 -11.40 -7.03
CA LEU A 277 -8.56 -12.46 -7.90
C LEU A 277 -8.42 -13.84 -7.25
N ASN A 278 -7.27 -14.12 -6.65
CA ASN A 278 -7.03 -15.37 -5.91
C ASN A 278 -7.93 -15.50 -4.66
N ASP A 279 -8.17 -14.41 -3.93
CA ASP A 279 -9.08 -14.39 -2.78
C ASP A 279 -10.50 -14.75 -3.22
N VAL A 280 -10.99 -14.18 -4.33
CA VAL A 280 -12.31 -14.49 -4.89
C VAL A 280 -12.37 -15.95 -5.37
N ALA A 281 -11.35 -16.46 -6.07
CA ALA A 281 -11.25 -17.84 -6.47
C ALA A 281 -11.30 -18.79 -5.26
N SER A 282 -10.56 -18.47 -4.20
CA SER A 282 -10.58 -19.23 -2.94
C SER A 282 -11.97 -19.26 -2.27
N LEU A 283 -12.75 -18.18 -2.37
CA LEU A 283 -14.13 -18.18 -1.87
C LEU A 283 -15.01 -19.19 -2.61
N VAL A 284 -14.78 -19.37 -3.91
CA VAL A 284 -15.49 -20.37 -4.73
C VAL A 284 -15.00 -21.79 -4.42
N GLU A 285 -13.68 -22.01 -4.40
CA GLU A 285 -13.06 -23.32 -4.12
C GLU A 285 -13.43 -23.85 -2.72
N THR A 286 -13.41 -22.96 -1.73
CA THR A 286 -13.80 -23.30 -0.34
C THR A 286 -15.31 -23.37 -0.13
N LYS A 287 -16.09 -23.29 -1.21
CA LYS A 287 -17.56 -23.34 -1.20
C LYS A 287 -18.25 -22.31 -0.28
N LYS A 288 -17.58 -21.21 0.03
CA LYS A 288 -18.17 -20.08 0.76
C LYS A 288 -19.21 -19.34 -0.08
N THR A 289 -19.04 -19.38 -1.39
CA THR A 289 -20.06 -19.02 -2.37
C THR A 289 -20.08 -20.01 -3.53
N THR A 290 -21.27 -20.25 -4.08
CA THR A 290 -21.45 -21.02 -5.32
C THR A 290 -22.03 -20.15 -6.42
N ASP A 291 -22.17 -18.86 -6.17
CA ASP A 291 -22.90 -17.92 -7.03
C ASP A 291 -22.03 -17.40 -8.19
N ILE A 292 -20.70 -17.49 -8.06
CA ILE A 292 -19.72 -17.09 -9.08
C ILE A 292 -19.39 -18.31 -9.96
N VAL A 293 -19.50 -18.15 -11.28
CA VAL A 293 -19.21 -19.15 -12.28
C VAL A 293 -17.81 -19.02 -12.82
N ASP A 294 -17.40 -17.78 -13.13
CA ASP A 294 -16.09 -17.47 -13.70
C ASP A 294 -15.61 -16.07 -13.27
N ILE A 295 -14.30 -15.87 -13.29
CA ILE A 295 -13.64 -14.61 -12.95
C ILE A 295 -12.68 -14.28 -14.07
N SER A 296 -12.84 -13.10 -14.69
CA SER A 296 -11.94 -12.63 -15.73
C SER A 296 -11.49 -11.19 -15.46
N ASN A 297 -10.22 -10.94 -15.69
CA ASN A 297 -9.66 -9.58 -15.67
C ASN A 297 -9.59 -9.08 -17.11
N GLN A 298 -10.40 -8.07 -17.42
CA GLN A 298 -10.49 -7.42 -18.72
C GLN A 298 -9.97 -5.97 -18.66
N SER A 299 -9.20 -5.63 -17.61
CA SER A 299 -8.62 -4.30 -17.46
C SER A 299 -7.71 -3.99 -18.64
N SER A 300 -7.67 -2.73 -19.03
CA SER A 300 -6.89 -2.23 -20.16
C SER A 300 -6.40 -0.80 -19.91
N LYS A 301 -5.82 -0.18 -20.91
CA LYS A 301 -5.48 1.27 -20.86
C LYS A 301 -6.70 2.17 -20.64
N GLU A 302 -7.90 1.69 -20.96
CA GLU A 302 -9.15 2.44 -20.78
C GLU A 302 -9.65 2.43 -19.33
N GLY A 303 -9.09 1.57 -18.47
CA GLY A 303 -9.43 1.49 -17.05
C GLY A 303 -9.55 0.06 -16.51
N ILE A 304 -9.95 -0.02 -15.25
CA ILE A 304 -10.20 -1.29 -14.55
C ILE A 304 -11.53 -1.89 -15.01
N ARG A 305 -11.49 -3.16 -15.37
CA ARG A 305 -12.66 -3.97 -15.67
C ARG A 305 -12.43 -5.42 -15.22
N ILE A 306 -12.84 -5.74 -14.01
CA ILE A 306 -12.80 -7.10 -13.47
C ILE A 306 -14.24 -7.64 -13.51
N VAL A 307 -14.44 -8.75 -14.18
CA VAL A 307 -15.76 -9.34 -14.45
C VAL A 307 -15.92 -10.65 -13.70
N LEU A 308 -17.01 -10.76 -12.95
CA LEU A 308 -17.45 -11.99 -12.28
C LEU A 308 -18.75 -12.46 -12.93
N GLU A 309 -18.72 -13.59 -13.63
CA GLU A 309 -19.93 -14.20 -14.17
C GLU A 309 -20.73 -14.88 -13.06
N LEU A 310 -22.02 -14.58 -13.00
CA LEU A 310 -22.90 -15.04 -11.93
C LEU A 310 -23.89 -16.09 -12.42
N LYS A 311 -24.34 -16.95 -11.50
CA LYS A 311 -25.50 -17.82 -11.73
C LYS A 311 -26.77 -16.98 -11.88
N LYS A 312 -27.80 -17.55 -12.54
CA LYS A 312 -29.02 -16.85 -12.90
C LYS A 312 -29.80 -16.27 -11.70
N ASP A 313 -29.81 -16.99 -10.57
CA ASP A 313 -30.60 -16.65 -9.39
C ASP A 313 -29.76 -16.07 -8.24
N THR A 314 -28.60 -15.51 -8.56
CA THR A 314 -27.67 -14.92 -7.56
C THR A 314 -28.25 -13.66 -6.94
N ASP A 315 -28.24 -13.60 -5.62
CA ASP A 315 -28.42 -12.39 -4.85
C ASP A 315 -27.16 -11.52 -4.96
N VAL A 316 -27.24 -10.52 -5.84
CA VAL A 316 -26.08 -9.66 -6.19
C VAL A 316 -25.69 -8.78 -5.02
N GLU A 317 -26.64 -8.31 -4.22
CA GLU A 317 -26.37 -7.43 -3.09
C GLU A 317 -25.62 -8.16 -1.98
N ASN A 318 -26.11 -9.33 -1.57
CA ASN A 318 -25.45 -10.18 -0.58
C ASN A 318 -24.04 -10.63 -1.04
N LEU A 319 -23.90 -10.98 -2.33
CA LEU A 319 -22.60 -11.32 -2.92
C LEU A 319 -21.62 -10.13 -2.88
N THR A 320 -22.09 -8.94 -3.24
CA THR A 320 -21.28 -7.72 -3.19
C THR A 320 -20.83 -7.42 -1.76
N ASN A 321 -21.73 -7.52 -0.77
CA ASN A 321 -21.43 -7.36 0.64
C ASN A 321 -20.42 -8.41 1.13
N MET A 322 -20.52 -9.65 0.66
CA MET A 322 -19.53 -10.69 0.94
C MET A 322 -18.16 -10.32 0.38
N LEU A 323 -18.07 -9.82 -0.85
CA LEU A 323 -16.81 -9.37 -1.45
C LEU A 323 -16.18 -8.23 -0.66
N TYR A 324 -16.96 -7.23 -0.26
CA TYR A 324 -16.47 -6.14 0.61
C TYR A 324 -15.94 -6.65 1.95
N LYS A 325 -16.60 -7.63 2.57
CA LYS A 325 -16.22 -8.13 3.89
C LYS A 325 -15.08 -9.15 3.87
N LYS A 326 -14.94 -9.93 2.80
CA LYS A 326 -14.01 -11.08 2.74
C LYS A 326 -12.82 -10.86 1.83
N THR A 327 -12.80 -9.76 1.06
CA THR A 327 -11.71 -9.43 0.14
C THR A 327 -11.26 -7.97 0.33
N ARG A 328 -10.24 -7.56 -0.41
CA ARG A 328 -9.76 -6.17 -0.43
C ARG A 328 -10.58 -5.21 -1.27
N LEU A 329 -11.76 -5.61 -1.74
CA LEU A 329 -12.66 -4.70 -2.46
C LEU A 329 -13.21 -3.56 -1.56
N GLU A 330 -13.23 -3.78 -0.24
CA GLU A 330 -13.22 -2.73 0.77
C GLU A 330 -11.93 -2.84 1.57
N ASP A 331 -11.15 -1.75 1.63
CA ASP A 331 -9.88 -1.73 2.34
C ASP A 331 -9.71 -0.40 3.09
N THR A 332 -8.77 -0.38 4.01
CA THR A 332 -8.49 0.78 4.86
C THR A 332 -7.22 1.47 4.41
N PHE A 333 -7.31 2.76 4.10
CA PHE A 333 -6.18 3.66 3.91
C PHE A 333 -5.85 4.37 5.22
N GLY A 334 -4.67 4.12 5.77
CA GLY A 334 -4.20 4.82 6.96
C GLY A 334 -3.70 6.22 6.60
N VAL A 335 -4.34 7.25 7.12
CA VAL A 335 -3.90 8.64 6.93
C VAL A 335 -2.90 9.02 8.01
N ASN A 336 -1.77 9.57 7.59
CA ASN A 336 -0.80 10.25 8.45
C ASN A 336 -0.18 11.39 7.66
N MET A 337 -0.63 12.62 7.91
CA MET A 337 -0.23 13.83 7.18
C MET A 337 1.10 14.36 7.74
N LEU A 338 2.12 13.51 7.76
CA LEU A 338 3.46 13.83 8.23
C LEU A 338 4.28 14.43 7.09
N ALA A 339 4.83 15.61 7.28
CA ALA A 339 5.70 16.30 6.33
C ALA A 339 6.81 17.05 7.04
N VAL A 340 7.80 17.52 6.29
CA VAL A 340 8.84 18.41 6.82
C VAL A 340 8.33 19.83 6.77
N ALA A 341 8.14 20.46 7.93
CA ALA A 341 7.79 21.86 8.09
C ALA A 341 8.91 22.53 8.91
N ASP A 342 9.45 23.64 8.42
CA ASP A 342 10.54 24.40 9.08
C ASP A 342 11.74 23.53 9.51
N GLY A 343 12.09 22.57 8.65
CA GLY A 343 13.20 21.63 8.88
C GLY A 343 12.92 20.55 9.92
N ARG A 344 11.68 20.34 10.36
CA ARG A 344 11.26 19.32 11.32
C ARG A 344 10.13 18.46 10.80
N PRO A 345 10.08 17.16 11.13
CA PRO A 345 8.94 16.32 10.79
C PRO A 345 7.76 16.65 11.71
N GLU A 346 6.64 17.04 11.14
CA GLU A 346 5.41 17.36 11.86
C GLU A 346 4.19 16.70 11.23
N THR A 347 3.27 16.24 12.07
CA THR A 347 1.95 15.78 11.59
C THR A 347 1.02 16.99 11.54
N LEU A 348 0.60 17.34 10.34
CA LEU A 348 -0.12 18.56 10.05
C LEU A 348 -1.61 18.30 9.86
N SER A 349 -2.45 19.20 10.34
CA SER A 349 -3.86 19.29 9.98
C SER A 349 -4.02 19.79 8.55
N LEU A 350 -5.20 19.58 7.94
CA LEU A 350 -5.51 20.14 6.62
C LEU A 350 -5.31 21.66 6.56
N LYS A 351 -5.71 22.36 7.64
CA LYS A 351 -5.55 23.82 7.74
C LYS A 351 -4.08 24.21 7.74
N GLN A 352 -3.23 23.56 8.55
CA GLN A 352 -1.81 23.85 8.62
C GLN A 352 -1.10 23.62 7.29
N VAL A 353 -1.45 22.56 6.54
CA VAL A 353 -0.87 22.34 5.19
C VAL A 353 -1.21 23.48 4.26
N ILE A 354 -2.46 23.98 4.27
CA ILE A 354 -2.88 25.12 3.46
C ILE A 354 -2.18 26.40 3.92
N GLU A 355 -2.06 26.62 5.22
CA GLU A 355 -1.37 27.76 5.83
C GLU A 355 0.09 27.84 5.37
N HIS A 356 0.89 26.79 5.60
CA HIS A 356 2.28 26.74 5.13
C HIS A 356 2.41 26.99 3.64
N HIS A 357 1.48 26.46 2.85
CA HIS A 357 1.51 26.68 1.41
C HIS A 357 1.19 28.15 1.04
N VAL A 358 0.19 28.76 1.69
CA VAL A 358 -0.15 30.18 1.44
C VAL A 358 1.02 31.08 1.85
N ASP A 359 1.62 30.87 3.00
CA ASP A 359 2.80 31.61 3.46
C ASP A 359 3.94 31.48 2.45
N PHE A 360 4.17 30.29 1.93
CA PHE A 360 5.16 30.04 0.89
C PHE A 360 4.81 30.75 -0.43
N LEU A 361 3.55 30.80 -0.85
CA LEU A 361 3.14 31.57 -2.03
C LEU A 361 3.43 33.06 -1.87
N PHE A 362 3.14 33.63 -0.71
CA PHE A 362 3.47 35.04 -0.43
C PHE A 362 4.97 35.28 -0.43
N GLU A 363 5.77 34.38 0.15
CA GLU A 363 7.23 34.47 0.13
C GLU A 363 7.77 34.46 -1.30
N VAL A 364 7.41 33.47 -2.10
CA VAL A 364 7.83 33.31 -3.51
C VAL A 364 7.41 34.54 -4.33
N THR A 365 6.17 34.99 -4.18
CA THR A 365 5.63 36.16 -4.88
C THR A 365 6.37 37.43 -4.50
N THR A 366 6.62 37.63 -3.20
CA THR A 366 7.40 38.75 -2.69
C THR A 366 8.81 38.78 -3.29
N ARG A 367 9.51 37.65 -3.30
CA ARG A 367 10.85 37.54 -3.89
C ARG A 367 10.84 37.78 -5.41
N LYS A 368 9.84 37.27 -6.10
CA LYS A 368 9.61 37.51 -7.54
C LYS A 368 9.50 39.02 -7.83
N TYR A 369 8.57 39.69 -7.15
CA TYR A 369 8.32 41.10 -7.44
C TYR A 369 9.45 42.01 -6.95
N LYS A 370 10.15 41.67 -5.86
CA LYS A 370 11.40 42.38 -5.49
C LYS A 370 12.48 42.27 -6.55
N THR A 371 12.66 41.10 -7.16
CA THR A 371 13.62 40.89 -8.25
C THR A 371 13.21 41.66 -9.50
N LEU A 372 11.93 41.59 -9.87
CA LEU A 372 11.39 42.34 -11.01
C LEU A 372 11.50 43.85 -10.79
N LEU A 373 11.15 44.34 -9.61
CA LEU A 373 11.29 45.76 -9.27
C LEU A 373 12.76 46.23 -9.36
N GLY A 374 13.69 45.42 -8.85
CA GLY A 374 15.12 45.71 -8.96
C GLY A 374 15.56 45.84 -10.43
N ARG A 375 15.15 44.94 -11.31
CA ARG A 375 15.44 44.98 -12.75
C ARG A 375 14.82 46.21 -13.41
N GLU A 376 13.58 46.56 -13.06
CA GLU A 376 12.93 47.77 -13.63
C GLU A 376 13.56 49.07 -13.11
N LEU A 377 13.99 49.11 -11.83
CA LEU A 377 14.72 50.27 -11.29
C LEU A 377 16.08 50.48 -11.96
N GLU A 378 16.82 49.41 -12.26
CA GLU A 378 18.06 49.48 -13.04
C GLU A 378 17.81 49.95 -14.44
N LYS A 379 16.72 49.46 -15.07
CA LYS A 379 16.30 49.91 -16.43
C LYS A 379 15.90 51.37 -16.41
N GLN A 380 15.13 51.81 -15.40
CA GLN A 380 14.77 53.23 -15.20
C GLN A 380 16.01 54.12 -15.13
N GLU A 381 17.00 53.75 -14.28
CA GLU A 381 18.23 54.50 -14.13
C GLU A 381 18.94 54.74 -15.47
N VAL A 382 19.06 53.67 -16.29
CA VAL A 382 19.68 53.76 -17.61
C VAL A 382 18.85 54.61 -18.56
N GLN A 383 17.52 54.42 -18.63
CA GLN A 383 16.62 55.17 -19.50
C GLN A 383 16.61 56.67 -19.18
N GLU A 384 16.57 57.03 -17.89
CA GLU A 384 16.66 58.42 -17.46
C GLU A 384 17.97 59.09 -17.92
N GLY A 385 19.08 58.33 -17.80
CA GLY A 385 20.37 58.79 -18.29
C GLY A 385 20.41 59.02 -19.79
N LEU A 386 19.81 58.10 -20.56
CA LEU A 386 19.74 58.23 -22.03
C LEU A 386 18.84 59.40 -22.49
N ILE A 387 17.68 59.60 -21.82
CA ILE A 387 16.78 60.73 -22.11
C ILE A 387 17.51 62.05 -21.82
N LYS A 388 18.12 62.19 -20.63
CA LYS A 388 18.92 63.37 -20.29
C LYS A 388 20.11 63.59 -21.24
N ALA A 389 20.73 62.48 -21.73
CA ALA A 389 21.81 62.58 -22.71
C ALA A 389 21.33 63.09 -24.06
N CYS A 390 20.12 62.74 -24.50
CA CYS A 390 19.53 63.26 -25.71
C CYS A 390 19.34 64.77 -25.66
N ASP A 391 18.96 65.35 -24.51
CA ASP A 391 18.80 66.80 -24.34
C ASP A 391 20.13 67.57 -24.40
N VAL A 392 21.23 66.91 -24.08
CA VAL A 392 22.58 67.56 -24.09
C VAL A 392 23.54 66.89 -25.09
N ILE A 393 23.00 66.25 -26.09
CA ILE A 393 23.75 65.42 -27.03
C ILE A 393 24.91 66.12 -27.72
N ASP A 394 24.74 67.39 -28.12
CA ASP A 394 25.76 68.16 -28.75
C ASP A 394 26.97 68.36 -27.85
N LEU A 395 26.73 68.58 -26.56
CA LEU A 395 27.76 68.64 -25.54
C LEU A 395 28.50 67.31 -25.35
N ILE A 396 27.76 66.19 -25.34
CA ILE A 396 28.33 64.85 -25.26
C ILE A 396 29.20 64.51 -26.47
N ILE A 397 28.77 64.87 -27.68
CA ILE A 397 29.56 64.71 -28.88
C ILE A 397 30.84 65.58 -28.84
N GLU A 398 30.77 66.78 -28.29
CA GLU A 398 31.93 67.63 -28.08
C GLU A 398 32.92 67.02 -27.08
N ILE A 399 32.45 66.49 -25.94
CA ILE A 399 33.27 65.79 -24.96
C ILE A 399 33.95 64.55 -25.59
N LEU A 400 33.18 63.73 -26.35
CA LEU A 400 33.69 62.55 -27.03
C LEU A 400 34.83 62.90 -28.02
N ARG A 401 34.66 63.95 -28.84
CA ARG A 401 35.66 64.41 -29.81
C ARG A 401 36.87 65.08 -29.16
N GLY A 402 36.69 65.69 -27.97
CA GLY A 402 37.75 66.40 -27.28
C GLY A 402 38.60 65.54 -26.37
N SER A 403 38.11 64.34 -26.06
CA SER A 403 38.74 63.37 -25.12
C SER A 403 39.73 62.44 -25.83
N LYS A 404 40.72 61.92 -25.10
CA LYS A 404 41.75 61.02 -25.61
C LYS A 404 41.37 59.53 -25.50
N ASN A 405 40.57 59.18 -24.48
CA ASN A 405 40.15 57.79 -24.22
C ASN A 405 38.77 57.75 -23.53
N ARG A 406 38.19 56.52 -23.44
CA ARG A 406 36.86 56.25 -22.89
C ARG A 406 36.77 56.62 -21.39
N GLU A 407 37.84 56.39 -20.62
CA GLU A 407 37.86 56.70 -19.21
C GLU A 407 37.73 58.19 -18.91
N GLN A 408 38.39 59.03 -19.73
CA GLN A 408 38.33 60.47 -19.61
C GLN A 408 36.92 61.01 -19.86
N VAL A 409 36.21 60.47 -20.89
CA VAL A 409 34.81 60.77 -21.15
C VAL A 409 33.93 60.31 -19.98
N LYS A 410 34.15 59.08 -19.45
CA LYS A 410 33.38 58.57 -18.33
C LYS A 410 33.55 59.44 -17.09
N LYS A 411 34.76 59.87 -16.75
CA LYS A 411 35.03 60.79 -15.62
C LYS A 411 34.39 62.17 -15.81
N CYS A 412 34.36 62.65 -17.04
CA CYS A 412 33.69 63.92 -17.31
C CYS A 412 32.16 63.81 -17.16
N LEU A 413 31.57 62.70 -17.62
CA LEU A 413 30.12 62.49 -17.49
C LEU A 413 29.67 62.24 -16.04
N VAL A 414 30.50 61.56 -15.23
CA VAL A 414 30.15 61.20 -13.86
C VAL A 414 30.54 62.29 -12.87
N GLU A 415 31.75 62.80 -12.94
CA GLU A 415 32.35 63.71 -11.95
C GLU A 415 32.42 65.19 -12.42
N GLY A 416 32.03 65.43 -13.67
CA GLY A 416 32.21 66.74 -14.26
C GLY A 416 33.69 67.14 -14.47
N ASN A 417 34.61 66.17 -14.47
CA ASN A 417 36.04 66.42 -14.65
C ASN A 417 36.36 66.75 -16.11
N THR A 418 36.76 67.97 -16.37
CA THR A 418 37.06 68.50 -17.70
C THR A 418 38.55 68.50 -18.01
N GLU A 419 39.41 68.00 -17.14
CA GLU A 419 40.85 68.02 -17.29
C GLU A 419 41.32 67.21 -18.50
N GLY A 420 42.13 67.93 -19.39
CA GLY A 420 42.67 67.30 -20.57
C GLY A 420 41.68 67.15 -21.75
N ILE A 421 40.41 67.56 -21.63
CA ILE A 421 39.42 67.58 -22.72
C ILE A 421 39.45 68.91 -23.49
N ARG A 422 39.42 68.82 -24.79
CA ARG A 422 39.41 69.99 -25.63
C ARG A 422 37.98 70.41 -25.97
N PHE A 423 37.52 71.52 -25.37
CA PHE A 423 36.21 72.10 -25.69
C PHE A 423 36.30 73.18 -26.73
N LYS A 424 35.26 73.40 -27.51
CA LYS A 424 35.13 74.46 -28.51
C LYS A 424 34.88 75.80 -27.82
N THR A 425 34.10 75.83 -26.76
CA THR A 425 33.71 77.03 -26.06
C THR A 425 33.89 76.88 -24.54
N LYS A 426 34.15 78.03 -23.83
CA LYS A 426 34.17 78.03 -22.35
C LYS A 426 32.79 77.77 -21.75
N THR A 427 31.72 77.98 -22.55
CA THR A 427 30.35 77.66 -22.10
C THR A 427 30.12 76.18 -22.06
N SER A 428 30.59 75.45 -23.09
CA SER A 428 30.54 73.98 -23.11
C SER A 428 31.35 73.36 -21.94
N GLU A 429 32.52 73.89 -21.63
CA GLU A 429 33.33 73.45 -20.46
C GLU A 429 32.59 73.68 -19.18
N LYS A 430 31.97 74.86 -18.98
CA LYS A 430 31.16 75.10 -17.78
C LYS A 430 29.91 74.21 -17.68
N ALA A 431 29.27 73.88 -18.83
CA ALA A 431 28.14 72.95 -18.83
C ALA A 431 28.59 71.52 -18.58
N ALA A 432 29.75 71.12 -19.09
CA ALA A 432 30.32 69.78 -18.82
C ALA A 432 30.64 69.52 -17.31
N LYS A 433 31.12 70.57 -16.61
CA LYS A 433 31.35 70.52 -15.16
C LYS A 433 30.10 70.29 -14.32
N LYS A 434 28.90 70.48 -14.88
CA LYS A 434 27.61 70.27 -14.21
C LYS A 434 27.00 68.89 -14.48
N LEU A 435 27.63 68.11 -15.35
CA LEU A 435 27.17 66.78 -15.63
C LEU A 435 27.40 65.87 -14.43
N GLN A 436 26.36 65.12 -14.04
CA GLN A 436 26.33 64.17 -12.91
C GLN A 436 25.54 62.97 -13.32
N PHE A 437 26.05 62.19 -14.24
CA PHE A 437 25.48 60.88 -14.60
C PHE A 437 26.03 59.82 -13.67
N THR A 438 25.27 58.75 -13.43
CA THR A 438 25.80 57.59 -12.75
C THR A 438 26.78 56.81 -13.62
N GLU A 439 27.60 55.94 -13.05
CA GLU A 439 28.52 55.11 -13.81
C GLU A 439 27.78 54.22 -14.84
N LYS A 440 26.62 53.69 -14.48
CA LYS A 440 25.76 52.89 -15.37
C LYS A 440 25.24 53.74 -16.53
N GLN A 441 24.74 54.94 -16.21
CA GLN A 441 24.26 55.89 -17.21
C GLN A 441 25.39 56.31 -18.17
N ALA A 442 26.54 56.69 -17.70
CA ALA A 442 27.70 57.05 -18.48
C ALA A 442 28.15 55.90 -19.39
N THR A 443 28.14 54.68 -18.92
CA THR A 443 28.45 53.49 -19.72
C THR A 443 27.43 53.28 -20.83
N ALA A 444 26.13 53.37 -20.53
CA ALA A 444 25.04 53.22 -21.49
C ALA A 444 25.09 54.33 -22.60
N ILE A 445 25.42 55.57 -22.19
CA ILE A 445 25.61 56.69 -23.13
C ILE A 445 26.79 56.42 -24.09
N LEU A 446 27.90 55.91 -23.58
CA LEU A 446 29.08 55.57 -24.37
C LEU A 446 28.88 54.40 -25.33
N ASP A 447 27.98 53.50 -25.02
CA ASP A 447 27.63 52.34 -25.83
C ASP A 447 26.41 52.60 -26.74
N MET A 448 25.82 53.81 -26.68
CA MET A 448 24.67 54.24 -27.49
C MET A 448 25.02 54.33 -28.97
N ARG A 449 24.19 53.68 -29.79
CA ARG A 449 24.36 53.76 -31.26
C ARG A 449 23.76 55.05 -31.81
N LEU A 450 24.42 55.66 -32.79
CA LEU A 450 24.03 56.96 -33.36
C LEU A 450 22.59 57.00 -33.92
N TYR A 451 22.06 55.88 -34.44
CA TYR A 451 20.69 55.87 -34.97
C TYR A 451 19.63 56.10 -33.89
N LYS A 452 19.97 55.81 -32.61
CA LYS A 452 19.05 56.07 -31.49
C LYS A 452 18.79 57.53 -31.18
N LEU A 453 19.47 58.40 -31.88
CA LEU A 453 19.25 59.89 -31.85
C LEU A 453 18.19 60.37 -32.83
N ILE A 454 17.58 59.51 -33.63
CA ILE A 454 16.48 59.82 -34.52
C ILE A 454 15.22 60.09 -33.70
N GLY A 455 14.42 61.12 -34.05
CA GLY A 455 13.24 61.52 -33.27
C GLY A 455 12.26 60.39 -32.92
N LEU A 456 11.99 59.47 -33.86
CA LEU A 456 11.16 58.28 -33.64
C LEU A 456 11.73 57.32 -32.60
N GLU A 457 13.08 57.20 -32.51
CA GLU A 457 13.73 56.37 -31.50
C GLU A 457 13.70 57.02 -30.10
N ILE A 458 13.71 58.34 -30.02
CA ILE A 458 13.56 59.09 -28.76
C ILE A 458 12.14 58.94 -28.23
N GLU A 459 11.11 59.03 -29.10
CA GLU A 459 9.71 58.78 -28.72
C GLU A 459 9.51 57.35 -28.27
N ALA A 460 10.12 56.35 -28.92
CA ALA A 460 10.12 54.96 -28.48
C ALA A 460 10.78 54.77 -27.09
N LEU A 461 11.92 55.46 -26.85
CA LEU A 461 12.58 55.42 -25.53
C LEU A 461 11.71 56.05 -24.43
N GLN A 462 11.00 57.16 -24.74
CA GLN A 462 10.05 57.74 -23.78
C GLN A 462 8.88 56.82 -23.46
N ALA A 463 8.30 56.17 -24.50
CA ALA A 463 7.23 55.19 -24.32
C ALA A 463 7.70 53.96 -23.48
N GLU A 464 8.91 53.48 -23.74
CA GLU A 464 9.52 52.41 -22.91
C GLU A 464 9.74 52.87 -21.46
N TYR A 465 10.15 54.12 -21.23
CA TYR A 465 10.32 54.69 -19.90
C TYR A 465 8.98 54.78 -19.15
N GLU A 466 7.91 55.25 -19.80
CA GLU A 466 6.57 55.30 -19.24
C GLU A 466 6.10 53.89 -18.83
N GLN A 467 6.33 52.87 -19.69
CA GLN A 467 5.99 51.48 -19.35
C GLN A 467 6.81 50.99 -18.15
N THR A 468 8.12 51.34 -18.07
CA THR A 468 8.97 50.99 -16.93
C THR A 468 8.44 51.67 -15.66
N MET A 469 8.01 52.91 -15.69
CA MET A 469 7.42 53.61 -14.53
C MET A 469 6.10 52.99 -14.09
N ASN A 470 5.25 52.57 -15.04
CA ASN A 470 4.02 51.89 -14.74
C ASN A 470 4.27 50.51 -14.08
N ASN A 471 5.27 49.76 -14.56
CA ASN A 471 5.69 48.48 -13.97
C ASN A 471 6.22 48.69 -12.54
N ILE A 472 7.05 49.70 -12.33
CA ILE A 472 7.58 50.05 -10.99
C ILE A 472 6.44 50.39 -10.03
N ALA A 473 5.47 51.19 -10.46
CA ALA A 473 4.31 51.55 -9.64
C ALA A 473 3.49 50.30 -9.27
N LEU A 474 3.22 49.45 -10.26
CA LEU A 474 2.49 48.20 -10.07
C LEU A 474 3.24 47.26 -9.12
N TYR A 475 4.54 47.06 -9.30
CA TYR A 475 5.31 46.15 -8.46
C TYR A 475 5.45 46.66 -7.02
N LYS A 476 5.54 47.97 -6.83
CA LYS A 476 5.49 48.58 -5.49
C LYS A 476 4.13 48.38 -4.84
N ASP A 477 3.04 48.60 -5.57
CA ASP A 477 1.68 48.36 -5.04
C ASP A 477 1.49 46.91 -4.60
N ILE A 478 1.94 45.94 -5.41
CA ILE A 478 1.89 44.52 -5.06
C ILE A 478 2.73 44.19 -3.82
N LEU A 479 3.89 44.85 -3.64
CA LEU A 479 4.78 44.58 -2.50
C LEU A 479 4.31 45.26 -1.22
N ASP A 480 3.67 46.41 -1.32
CA ASP A 480 3.29 47.23 -0.15
C ASP A 480 1.88 46.91 0.38
N HIS A 481 1.02 46.27 -0.45
CA HIS A 481 -0.36 45.96 -0.08
C HIS A 481 -0.67 44.47 -0.16
N TYR A 482 -1.12 43.89 0.95
CA TYR A 482 -1.53 42.49 1.03
C TYR A 482 -2.60 42.12 0.00
N ASP A 483 -3.64 42.96 -0.16
CA ASP A 483 -4.75 42.70 -1.06
C ASP A 483 -4.32 42.65 -2.52
N SER A 484 -3.44 43.54 -2.94
CA SER A 484 -2.88 43.57 -4.34
C SER A 484 -2.06 42.32 -4.60
N MET A 485 -1.25 41.86 -3.63
CA MET A 485 -0.49 40.61 -3.76
C MET A 485 -1.43 39.39 -3.79
N ALA A 486 -2.43 39.36 -2.93
CA ALA A 486 -3.41 38.29 -2.86
C ALA A 486 -4.21 38.18 -4.18
N GLU A 487 -4.60 39.31 -4.80
CA GLU A 487 -5.28 39.31 -6.10
C GLU A 487 -4.43 38.70 -7.20
N VAL A 488 -3.13 39.02 -7.25
CA VAL A 488 -2.20 38.42 -8.22
C VAL A 488 -2.11 36.90 -8.02
N ILE A 489 -1.91 36.42 -6.80
CA ILE A 489 -1.85 35.00 -6.49
C ILE A 489 -3.18 34.31 -6.87
N ILE A 490 -4.31 34.89 -6.51
CA ILE A 490 -5.65 34.33 -6.83
C ILE A 490 -5.82 34.25 -8.35
N LYS A 491 -5.40 35.25 -9.12
CA LYS A 491 -5.49 35.25 -10.58
C LYS A 491 -4.63 34.16 -11.22
N GLU A 492 -3.42 33.93 -10.70
CA GLU A 492 -2.57 32.81 -11.13
C GLU A 492 -3.22 31.46 -10.79
N LEU A 493 -3.76 31.30 -9.59
CA LEU A 493 -4.47 30.09 -9.16
C LEU A 493 -5.73 29.82 -10.00
N ASP A 494 -6.47 30.87 -10.37
CA ASP A 494 -7.67 30.73 -11.23
C ASP A 494 -7.30 30.28 -12.64
N ALA A 495 -6.19 30.77 -13.19
CA ALA A 495 -5.66 30.30 -14.46
C ALA A 495 -5.27 28.82 -14.42
N ILE A 496 -4.54 28.41 -13.38
CA ILE A 496 -4.16 27.01 -13.16
C ILE A 496 -5.41 26.12 -12.98
N ARG A 497 -6.39 26.58 -12.20
CA ARG A 497 -7.65 25.86 -12.00
C ARG A 497 -8.40 25.67 -13.31
N LYS A 498 -8.50 26.70 -14.12
CA LYS A 498 -9.19 26.66 -15.42
C LYS A 498 -8.55 25.67 -16.39
N GLU A 499 -7.23 25.60 -16.43
CA GLU A 499 -6.50 24.78 -17.40
C GLU A 499 -6.35 23.32 -16.94
N TYR A 500 -6.05 23.09 -15.65
CA TYR A 500 -5.63 21.78 -15.17
C TYR A 500 -6.63 21.05 -14.27
N SER A 501 -7.75 21.67 -13.86
CA SER A 501 -8.71 20.95 -13.01
C SER A 501 -9.44 19.85 -13.77
N THR A 502 -9.72 18.77 -13.08
CA THR A 502 -10.48 17.60 -13.57
C THR A 502 -11.68 17.32 -12.68
N LYS A 503 -12.66 16.63 -13.23
CA LYS A 503 -13.81 16.18 -12.42
C LYS A 503 -13.33 15.20 -11.35
N ARG A 504 -13.95 15.26 -10.17
CA ARG A 504 -13.74 14.32 -9.07
C ARG A 504 -14.03 12.88 -9.53
N ARG A 505 -13.17 11.97 -9.15
CA ARG A 505 -13.28 10.52 -9.43
C ARG A 505 -13.88 9.77 -8.23
N THR A 506 -13.41 10.05 -7.01
CA THR A 506 -13.82 9.36 -5.78
C THR A 506 -15.11 9.95 -5.20
N SER A 507 -16.10 9.12 -4.94
CA SER A 507 -17.30 9.51 -4.18
C SER A 507 -17.03 9.49 -2.67
N VAL A 508 -17.67 10.38 -1.92
CA VAL A 508 -17.54 10.46 -0.45
C VAL A 508 -18.91 10.44 0.17
N GLU A 509 -19.20 9.38 0.91
CA GLU A 509 -20.52 9.16 1.54
C GLU A 509 -20.36 8.40 2.87
N ASN A 510 -21.42 8.30 3.63
CA ASN A 510 -21.51 7.35 4.73
C ASN A 510 -22.22 6.10 4.22
N ALA A 511 -21.60 4.96 4.38
CA ALA A 511 -22.25 3.69 4.10
C ALA A 511 -22.20 2.81 5.36
N GLU A 512 -23.26 2.07 5.58
CA GLU A 512 -23.30 1.05 6.61
C GLU A 512 -22.23 -0.01 6.37
N GLU A 513 -21.79 -0.66 7.46
CA GLU A 513 -20.90 -1.82 7.29
C GLU A 513 -21.59 -2.86 6.41
N ALA A 514 -20.84 -3.44 5.47
CA ALA A 514 -21.35 -4.50 4.63
C ALA A 514 -21.80 -5.67 5.51
N VAL A 515 -23.11 -5.88 5.59
CA VAL A 515 -23.71 -7.01 6.31
C VAL A 515 -23.86 -8.15 5.30
N TYR A 516 -23.08 -9.19 5.48
CA TYR A 516 -23.19 -10.42 4.71
C TYR A 516 -23.92 -11.47 5.52
N GLU A 517 -25.04 -11.92 5.00
CA GLU A 517 -25.76 -13.06 5.55
C GLU A 517 -25.17 -14.35 4.95
N GLU A 518 -24.50 -15.11 5.79
CA GLU A 518 -24.02 -16.44 5.39
C GLU A 518 -25.25 -17.30 5.10
N LYS A 519 -25.41 -17.75 3.84
CA LYS A 519 -26.46 -18.71 3.52
C LYS A 519 -26.23 -19.94 4.39
N LYS A 520 -27.01 -20.12 5.47
CA LYS A 520 -26.98 -21.35 6.24
C LYS A 520 -27.28 -22.49 5.27
N MET A 521 -26.34 -23.43 5.12
CA MET A 521 -26.62 -24.67 4.40
C MET A 521 -27.84 -25.31 5.03
N GLU A 522 -28.80 -25.72 4.22
CA GLU A 522 -29.89 -26.58 4.70
C GLU A 522 -29.25 -27.82 5.34
N GLU A 523 -29.51 -28.00 6.62
CA GLU A 523 -29.02 -29.17 7.34
C GLU A 523 -29.83 -30.37 6.88
N THR A 524 -29.17 -31.29 6.20
CA THR A 524 -29.76 -32.54 5.72
C THR A 524 -29.05 -33.72 6.31
N GLU A 525 -29.83 -34.74 6.70
CA GLU A 525 -29.27 -35.99 7.16
C GLU A 525 -28.81 -36.84 5.97
N VAL A 526 -27.55 -37.28 6.02
CA VAL A 526 -26.90 -38.07 4.96
C VAL A 526 -26.29 -39.34 5.58
N CYS A 527 -26.07 -40.35 4.74
CA CYS A 527 -25.41 -41.58 5.18
C CYS A 527 -23.96 -41.59 4.67
N PHE A 528 -23.02 -41.72 5.60
CA PHE A 528 -21.59 -41.89 5.30
C PHE A 528 -21.29 -43.36 5.05
N LEU A 529 -20.56 -43.64 3.98
CA LEU A 529 -20.06 -44.94 3.59
C LEU A 529 -18.56 -44.89 3.38
N MET A 530 -17.81 -45.83 3.96
CA MET A 530 -16.38 -45.99 3.69
C MET A 530 -16.06 -47.45 3.48
N ASP A 531 -15.48 -47.82 2.36
CA ASP A 531 -15.09 -49.16 2.01
C ASP A 531 -13.78 -49.62 2.70
N ARG A 532 -13.35 -50.89 2.44
CA ARG A 532 -12.11 -51.44 3.00
C ARG A 532 -10.84 -50.78 2.47
N PHE A 533 -10.92 -50.10 1.35
CA PHE A 533 -9.80 -49.45 0.69
C PHE A 533 -9.68 -47.94 1.03
N GLY A 534 -10.57 -47.44 1.91
CA GLY A 534 -10.54 -46.04 2.35
C GLY A 534 -11.26 -45.07 1.41
N TYR A 535 -12.07 -45.52 0.46
CA TYR A 535 -12.91 -44.67 -0.34
C TYR A 535 -14.15 -44.25 0.44
N MET A 536 -14.39 -42.96 0.52
CA MET A 536 -15.48 -42.34 1.26
C MET A 536 -16.48 -41.67 0.33
N LYS A 537 -17.75 -41.78 0.68
CA LYS A 537 -18.84 -41.09 0.01
C LYS A 537 -20.00 -40.82 0.95
N LEU A 538 -20.79 -39.82 0.64
CA LEU A 538 -22.10 -39.58 1.24
C LEU A 538 -23.18 -40.03 0.24
N ILE A 539 -24.24 -40.58 0.76
CA ILE A 539 -25.45 -40.89 -0.02
C ILE A 539 -26.68 -40.33 0.69
N ASP A 540 -27.72 -40.05 -0.10
CA ASP A 540 -29.02 -39.65 0.45
C ASP A 540 -29.60 -40.73 1.36
N LYS A 541 -30.29 -40.33 2.42
CA LYS A 541 -30.91 -41.25 3.38
C LYS A 541 -31.88 -42.24 2.70
N ASN A 542 -32.67 -41.77 1.74
CA ASN A 542 -33.60 -42.65 1.03
C ASN A 542 -32.87 -43.65 0.10
N ALA A 543 -31.71 -43.23 -0.44
CA ALA A 543 -30.88 -44.15 -1.22
C ALA A 543 -30.21 -45.20 -0.30
N TYR A 544 -29.83 -44.83 0.92
CA TYR A 544 -29.31 -45.76 1.90
C TYR A 544 -30.37 -46.82 2.32
N GLU A 545 -31.57 -46.39 2.71
CA GLU A 545 -32.63 -47.32 3.13
C GLU A 545 -32.97 -48.38 2.08
N ARG A 546 -32.91 -47.98 0.77
CA ARG A 546 -33.13 -48.93 -0.32
C ARG A 546 -31.98 -49.93 -0.54
N ASN A 547 -30.78 -49.64 -0.07
CA ASN A 547 -29.56 -50.44 -0.31
C ASN A 547 -28.86 -50.86 1.01
N LYS A 548 -29.58 -50.88 2.11
CA LYS A 548 -29.05 -51.05 3.46
C LYS A 548 -28.18 -52.30 3.62
N GLU A 549 -28.64 -53.44 3.17
CA GLU A 549 -27.90 -54.71 3.25
C GLU A 549 -26.60 -54.66 2.46
N ALA A 550 -26.63 -54.16 1.24
CA ALA A 550 -25.43 -53.99 0.39
C ALA A 550 -24.47 -52.96 1.01
N ALA A 551 -25.00 -51.85 1.51
CA ALA A 551 -24.18 -50.82 2.14
C ALA A 551 -23.39 -51.36 3.34
N CYS A 552 -24.05 -52.17 4.21
CA CYS A 552 -23.40 -52.76 5.38
C CYS A 552 -22.42 -53.92 5.01
N SER A 553 -22.65 -54.62 3.90
CA SER A 553 -21.74 -55.72 3.50
C SER A 553 -20.49 -55.22 2.73
N GLU A 554 -20.62 -54.18 1.95
CA GLU A 554 -19.57 -53.67 1.08
C GLU A 554 -18.66 -52.64 1.77
N ASN A 555 -19.15 -51.94 2.84
CA ASN A 555 -18.41 -50.88 3.52
C ASN A 555 -18.01 -51.28 4.92
N ARG A 556 -16.83 -50.83 5.33
CA ARG A 556 -16.27 -51.04 6.68
C ARG A 556 -16.95 -50.15 7.73
N TYR A 557 -17.28 -48.90 7.33
CA TYR A 557 -17.94 -47.93 8.18
C TYR A 557 -19.20 -47.40 7.47
N VAL A 558 -20.31 -47.48 8.20
CA VAL A 558 -21.64 -47.05 7.75
C VAL A 558 -22.33 -46.38 8.92
N PHE A 559 -22.66 -45.09 8.80
CA PHE A 559 -23.43 -44.36 9.80
C PHE A 559 -24.13 -43.15 9.19
N THR A 560 -25.15 -42.66 9.86
CA THR A 560 -25.82 -41.39 9.49
C THR A 560 -25.18 -40.22 10.22
N CYS A 561 -25.08 -39.06 9.55
CA CYS A 561 -24.62 -37.82 10.11
C CYS A 561 -25.29 -36.64 9.38
N MET A 562 -25.17 -35.46 9.94
CA MET A 562 -25.59 -34.23 9.23
C MET A 562 -24.54 -33.85 8.17
N ASN A 563 -24.99 -33.27 7.06
CA ASN A 563 -24.09 -32.74 6.03
C ASN A 563 -23.15 -31.63 6.54
N THR A 564 -23.44 -31.05 7.71
CA THR A 564 -22.65 -30.04 8.41
C THR A 564 -21.66 -30.61 9.41
N ASP A 565 -21.70 -31.95 9.68
CA ASP A 565 -20.86 -32.59 10.67
C ASP A 565 -19.40 -32.74 10.24
N LYS A 566 -18.54 -33.16 11.17
CA LYS A 566 -17.14 -33.48 10.90
C LYS A 566 -16.94 -34.99 11.14
N ILE A 567 -16.26 -35.64 10.23
CA ILE A 567 -15.91 -37.06 10.33
C ILE A 567 -14.48 -37.15 10.88
N CYS A 568 -14.34 -37.94 11.94
CA CYS A 568 -13.09 -38.22 12.64
C CYS A 568 -12.51 -39.55 12.17
N LEU A 569 -11.23 -39.57 11.77
CA LEU A 569 -10.45 -40.74 11.41
C LEU A 569 -9.31 -40.87 12.39
N PHE A 570 -9.33 -41.94 13.23
CA PHE A 570 -8.27 -42.26 14.18
C PHE A 570 -7.33 -43.28 13.54
N THR A 571 -6.01 -43.05 13.64
CA THR A 571 -4.98 -43.89 13.02
C THR A 571 -4.09 -44.59 14.05
N ASP A 572 -3.43 -45.66 13.60
CA ASP A 572 -2.46 -46.42 14.39
C ASP A 572 -1.25 -45.57 14.82
N SER A 573 -0.91 -44.54 14.08
CA SER A 573 0.15 -43.57 14.40
C SER A 573 -0.23 -42.63 15.57
N GLY A 574 -1.43 -42.79 16.16
CA GLY A 574 -1.91 -41.94 17.25
C GLY A 574 -2.37 -40.53 16.79
N LYS A 575 -2.69 -40.36 15.52
CA LYS A 575 -3.26 -39.12 14.96
C LYS A 575 -4.78 -39.21 14.82
N LEU A 576 -5.39 -38.03 14.78
CA LEU A 576 -6.77 -37.84 14.39
C LEU A 576 -6.78 -36.91 13.18
N HIS A 577 -7.39 -37.33 12.07
CA HIS A 577 -7.70 -36.49 10.92
C HIS A 577 -9.20 -36.20 10.90
N THR A 578 -9.54 -34.94 10.66
CA THR A 578 -10.95 -34.50 10.59
C THR A 578 -11.28 -34.02 9.19
N ILE A 579 -12.41 -34.46 8.65
CA ILE A 579 -12.96 -34.12 7.35
C ILE A 579 -14.35 -33.54 7.58
N LYS A 580 -14.68 -32.42 6.97
CA LYS A 580 -16.07 -31.93 7.00
C LYS A 580 -16.92 -32.78 6.09
N ALA A 581 -18.12 -33.14 6.53
CA ALA A 581 -19.04 -33.93 5.72
C ALA A 581 -19.34 -33.26 4.37
N VAL A 582 -19.41 -31.92 4.33
CA VAL A 582 -19.61 -31.15 3.09
C VAL A 582 -18.50 -31.33 2.06
N ASP A 583 -17.28 -31.69 2.48
CA ASP A 583 -16.13 -31.90 1.59
C ASP A 583 -16.15 -33.33 0.98
N ILE A 584 -16.95 -34.24 1.53
CA ILE A 584 -17.12 -35.60 1.03
C ILE A 584 -18.19 -35.59 -0.07
N PRO A 585 -17.94 -36.20 -1.23
CA PRO A 585 -18.89 -36.16 -2.34
C PRO A 585 -20.22 -36.87 -2.01
N LEU A 586 -21.32 -36.14 -2.22
CA LEU A 586 -22.67 -36.72 -2.19
C LEU A 586 -22.97 -37.33 -3.56
N VAL A 587 -22.98 -38.64 -3.64
CA VAL A 587 -23.04 -39.38 -4.91
C VAL A 587 -24.09 -40.50 -4.87
N ARG A 588 -24.29 -41.17 -5.98
CA ARG A 588 -25.18 -42.35 -6.04
C ARG A 588 -24.53 -43.56 -5.35
N PHE A 589 -25.35 -44.50 -4.85
CA PHE A 589 -24.86 -45.67 -4.16
C PHE A 589 -23.78 -46.46 -4.92
N ARG A 590 -23.92 -46.58 -6.25
CA ARG A 590 -22.99 -47.32 -7.13
C ARG A 590 -21.69 -46.58 -7.47
N ASP A 591 -21.60 -45.30 -7.18
CA ASP A 591 -20.40 -44.51 -7.45
C ASP A 591 -19.29 -44.82 -6.45
N LYS A 592 -18.02 -44.76 -6.88
CA LYS A 592 -16.85 -45.19 -6.12
C LYS A 592 -16.43 -44.12 -5.10
N GLY A 593 -16.90 -43.15 -4.75
CA GLY A 593 -16.42 -42.19 -3.75
C GLY A 593 -15.00 -41.65 -3.97
N THR A 594 -14.45 -40.97 -2.97
CA THR A 594 -13.11 -40.34 -2.98
C THR A 594 -12.22 -40.93 -1.88
N PRO A 595 -10.92 -41.22 -2.12
CA PRO A 595 -10.01 -41.72 -1.10
C PRO A 595 -9.83 -40.72 0.06
N ALA A 596 -9.62 -41.22 1.25
CA ALA A 596 -9.35 -40.45 2.48
C ALA A 596 -8.13 -39.51 2.31
N ASP A 597 -7.11 -39.95 1.59
CA ASP A 597 -5.90 -39.20 1.28
C ASP A 597 -6.20 -37.88 0.53
N ASN A 598 -7.17 -37.87 -0.34
CA ASN A 598 -7.54 -36.70 -1.13
C ASN A 598 -8.40 -35.68 -0.37
N LEU A 599 -8.99 -36.09 0.75
CA LEU A 599 -9.92 -35.28 1.54
C LEU A 599 -9.30 -34.79 2.86
N SER A 600 -8.17 -35.36 3.27
CA SER A 600 -7.50 -35.06 4.53
C SER A 600 -5.99 -35.12 4.43
N ASN A 601 -5.30 -34.90 5.54
CA ASN A 601 -3.84 -35.10 5.66
C ASN A 601 -3.50 -36.57 6.03
N TYR A 602 -4.41 -37.49 5.87
CA TYR A 602 -4.17 -38.91 6.03
C TYR A 602 -3.29 -39.43 4.90
N ASP A 603 -2.34 -40.28 5.22
CA ASP A 603 -1.44 -40.94 4.28
C ASP A 603 -1.58 -42.47 4.41
N SER A 604 -2.27 -43.07 3.45
CA SER A 604 -2.52 -44.53 3.48
C SER A 604 -1.26 -45.39 3.33
N ALA A 605 -0.12 -44.82 2.90
CA ALA A 605 1.16 -45.50 2.84
C ALA A 605 1.87 -45.53 4.21
N ALA A 606 1.56 -44.59 5.09
CA ALA A 606 2.23 -44.43 6.39
C ALA A 606 1.36 -44.81 7.61
N GLU A 607 0.03 -44.85 7.48
CA GLU A 607 -0.91 -44.95 8.58
C GLU A 607 -2.07 -45.90 8.23
N GLN A 608 -2.66 -46.54 9.26
CA GLN A 608 -3.90 -47.35 9.10
C GLN A 608 -5.04 -46.75 9.92
N ILE A 609 -6.23 -46.67 9.33
CA ILE A 609 -7.43 -46.20 10.00
C ILE A 609 -7.96 -47.30 10.93
N LEU A 610 -8.04 -46.99 12.22
CA LEU A 610 -8.56 -47.87 13.26
C LEU A 610 -10.04 -47.64 13.54
N TYR A 611 -10.47 -46.37 13.59
CA TYR A 611 -11.84 -46.00 13.94
C TYR A 611 -12.31 -44.78 13.18
N VAL A 612 -13.55 -44.77 12.71
CA VAL A 612 -14.20 -43.64 12.01
C VAL A 612 -15.58 -43.41 12.60
N ALA A 613 -15.85 -42.17 12.98
CA ALA A 613 -17.17 -41.77 13.48
C ALA A 613 -17.38 -40.26 13.33
N PRO A 614 -18.62 -39.75 13.27
CA PRO A 614 -18.89 -38.32 13.26
C PRO A 614 -18.64 -37.67 14.62
N VAL A 615 -18.23 -36.41 14.65
CA VAL A 615 -17.99 -35.64 15.86
C VAL A 615 -19.25 -35.58 16.73
N SER A 616 -20.41 -35.43 16.13
CA SER A 616 -21.71 -35.44 16.84
C SER A 616 -21.93 -36.66 17.71
N GLN A 617 -21.50 -37.84 17.25
CA GLN A 617 -21.57 -39.09 18.01
C GLN A 617 -20.46 -39.17 19.05
N ILE A 618 -19.23 -38.84 18.70
CA ILE A 618 -18.07 -38.95 19.56
C ILE A 618 -18.16 -37.98 20.75
N LYS A 619 -18.63 -36.78 20.57
CA LYS A 619 -18.61 -35.67 21.53
C LYS A 619 -19.24 -36.03 22.88
N ASN A 620 -20.27 -36.86 22.87
CA ASN A 620 -21.01 -37.27 24.05
C ASN A 620 -20.61 -38.67 24.56
N ASP A 621 -19.55 -39.22 23.97
CA ASP A 621 -19.07 -40.58 24.26
C ASP A 621 -17.69 -40.57 24.91
N THR A 622 -17.26 -41.73 25.41
CA THR A 622 -15.90 -41.97 25.88
C THR A 622 -15.24 -43.01 25.00
N LEU A 623 -14.06 -42.71 24.47
CA LEU A 623 -13.32 -43.62 23.61
C LEU A 623 -12.24 -44.37 24.38
N LEU A 624 -12.16 -45.71 24.18
CA LEU A 624 -11.06 -46.54 24.63
C LEU A 624 -9.94 -46.53 23.60
N PHE A 625 -8.73 -46.25 24.06
CA PHE A 625 -7.47 -46.37 23.32
C PHE A 625 -6.64 -47.50 23.89
N VAL A 626 -6.14 -48.38 23.03
CA VAL A 626 -5.25 -49.47 23.41
C VAL A 626 -4.04 -49.49 22.50
N THR A 627 -2.85 -49.56 23.09
CA THR A 627 -1.59 -49.64 22.34
C THR A 627 -1.02 -51.02 22.28
N LYS A 628 -0.12 -51.28 21.35
CA LYS A 628 0.57 -52.55 21.16
C LYS A 628 1.38 -52.99 22.38
N THR A 629 1.95 -52.04 23.13
CA THR A 629 2.65 -52.31 24.39
C THR A 629 1.70 -52.43 25.59
N SER A 630 0.40 -52.56 25.32
CA SER A 630 -0.65 -52.76 26.34
C SER A 630 -0.97 -51.57 27.24
N MET A 631 -0.76 -50.33 26.74
CA MET A 631 -1.23 -49.15 27.43
C MET A 631 -2.68 -48.90 27.05
N CYS A 632 -3.55 -48.70 28.06
CA CYS A 632 -4.99 -48.44 27.87
C CYS A 632 -5.39 -47.14 28.54
N LYS A 633 -6.30 -46.42 27.95
CA LYS A 633 -6.95 -45.21 28.54
C LYS A 633 -8.32 -44.98 27.97
N LEU A 634 -9.15 -44.31 28.74
CA LEU A 634 -10.40 -43.73 28.29
C LEU A 634 -10.18 -42.22 28.05
N VAL A 635 -10.72 -41.68 26.96
CA VAL A 635 -10.65 -40.27 26.65
C VAL A 635 -12.06 -39.76 26.33
N GLU A 636 -12.46 -38.63 26.92
CA GLU A 636 -13.75 -38.01 26.63
C GLU A 636 -13.78 -37.50 25.19
N GLY A 637 -14.81 -37.83 24.45
CA GLY A 637 -14.91 -37.53 23.03
C GLY A 637 -14.96 -36.03 22.70
N ARG A 638 -15.37 -35.19 23.67
CA ARG A 638 -15.33 -33.73 23.53
C ARG A 638 -13.91 -33.18 23.29
N GLU A 639 -12.84 -33.90 23.68
CA GLU A 639 -11.47 -33.48 23.40
C GLU A 639 -11.11 -33.54 21.90
N PHE A 640 -11.93 -34.18 21.08
CA PHE A 640 -11.74 -34.36 19.65
C PHE A 640 -12.57 -33.37 18.79
N ASP A 641 -13.45 -32.57 19.39
CA ASP A 641 -14.13 -31.49 18.70
C ASP A 641 -13.22 -30.25 18.56
N VAL A 642 -12.36 -30.28 17.55
CA VAL A 642 -11.34 -29.26 17.32
C VAL A 642 -11.47 -28.62 15.92
N ALA A 643 -10.92 -27.44 15.77
CA ALA A 643 -10.90 -26.73 14.49
C ALA A 643 -9.78 -27.21 13.53
N LYS A 644 -8.70 -27.80 14.08
CA LYS A 644 -7.56 -28.25 13.29
C LYS A 644 -7.89 -29.54 12.53
N ARG A 645 -7.44 -29.62 11.27
CA ARG A 645 -7.65 -30.80 10.40
C ARG A 645 -6.92 -32.06 10.91
N THR A 646 -5.77 -31.88 11.57
CA THR A 646 -4.97 -33.02 12.12
C THR A 646 -4.45 -32.65 13.50
N ILE A 647 -4.62 -33.56 14.44
CA ILE A 647 -4.08 -33.45 15.79
C ILE A 647 -3.56 -34.83 16.30
N ALA A 648 -2.75 -34.84 17.33
CA ALA A 648 -2.48 -36.06 18.07
C ALA A 648 -3.74 -36.51 18.84
N SER A 649 -4.20 -37.72 18.59
CA SER A 649 -5.33 -38.36 19.32
C SER A 649 -4.89 -38.97 20.64
N THR A 650 -3.63 -39.37 20.74
CA THR A 650 -3.01 -39.90 21.95
C THR A 650 -1.51 -39.58 21.96
N LYS A 651 -0.89 -39.70 23.14
CA LYS A 651 0.57 -39.72 23.27
C LYS A 651 1.03 -41.18 23.29
N LEU A 652 1.87 -41.55 22.34
CA LEU A 652 2.50 -42.87 22.27
C LEU A 652 3.88 -42.84 22.94
N ALA A 653 4.30 -43.97 23.51
CA ALA A 653 5.68 -44.19 23.91
C ALA A 653 6.57 -44.40 22.66
N PRO A 654 7.89 -44.16 22.73
CA PRO A 654 8.77 -44.36 21.58
C PRO A 654 8.67 -45.81 21.06
N GLY A 655 8.35 -45.98 19.79
CA GLY A 655 8.19 -47.26 19.12
C GLY A 655 6.88 -48.01 19.40
N ASP A 656 5.91 -47.37 20.08
CA ASP A 656 4.58 -47.93 20.32
C ASP A 656 3.60 -47.45 19.21
N GLU A 657 2.56 -48.22 18.97
CA GLU A 657 1.48 -47.92 18.04
C GLU A 657 0.11 -48.24 18.62
N LEU A 658 -0.94 -47.56 18.15
CA LEU A 658 -2.31 -47.94 18.54
C LEU A 658 -2.72 -49.19 17.78
N ILE A 659 -3.42 -50.07 18.47
CA ILE A 659 -4.05 -51.25 17.88
C ILE A 659 -5.59 -51.17 17.91
N PHE A 660 -6.12 -50.31 18.78
CA PHE A 660 -7.56 -50.19 18.95
C PHE A 660 -7.98 -48.78 19.38
N VAL A 661 -9.01 -48.28 18.76
CA VAL A 661 -9.80 -47.12 19.20
C VAL A 661 -11.28 -47.47 19.00
N GLY A 662 -12.11 -47.23 20.01
CA GLY A 662 -13.54 -47.53 19.87
C GLY A 662 -14.39 -46.87 20.95
N SER A 663 -15.69 -46.73 20.65
CA SER A 663 -16.71 -46.23 21.57
C SER A 663 -16.85 -47.16 22.76
N ALA A 664 -16.70 -46.61 23.96
CA ALA A 664 -16.74 -47.36 25.22
C ALA A 664 -17.94 -46.96 26.09
N GLY A 665 -18.86 -46.10 25.64
CA GLY A 665 -19.95 -45.56 26.45
C GLY A 665 -20.79 -46.63 27.15
N GLU A 666 -21.42 -47.52 26.40
CA GLU A 666 -22.31 -48.56 26.89
C GLU A 666 -21.60 -49.88 27.19
N MET A 667 -20.30 -49.97 26.95
CA MET A 667 -19.54 -51.18 27.15
C MET A 667 -19.09 -51.29 28.63
N GLU A 668 -19.08 -52.51 29.12
CA GLU A 668 -18.77 -52.80 30.55
C GLU A 668 -17.38 -53.40 30.77
N GLN A 669 -16.89 -54.12 29.76
CA GLN A 669 -15.69 -54.92 29.92
C GLN A 669 -14.75 -54.80 28.73
N VAL A 670 -13.47 -54.95 29.01
CA VAL A 670 -12.40 -54.93 28.02
C VAL A 670 -11.75 -56.31 27.97
N VAL A 671 -11.54 -56.83 26.79
CA VAL A 671 -10.75 -58.05 26.57
C VAL A 671 -9.54 -57.69 25.74
N LEU A 672 -8.35 -58.04 26.21
CA LEU A 672 -7.08 -57.88 25.50
C LEU A 672 -6.56 -59.26 25.08
N GLN A 673 -6.10 -59.35 23.85
CA GLN A 673 -5.49 -60.58 23.28
C GLN A 673 -4.05 -60.26 22.89
N SER A 674 -3.09 -61.06 23.42
CA SER A 674 -1.70 -60.96 22.97
C SER A 674 -1.41 -61.85 21.75
N ALA A 675 -0.36 -61.47 20.98
CA ALA A 675 0.15 -62.27 19.89
C ALA A 675 0.58 -63.70 20.32
N GLY A 676 1.05 -63.84 21.56
CA GLY A 676 1.31 -65.14 22.20
C GLY A 676 0.07 -65.93 22.51
N GLY A 677 -1.16 -65.45 22.23
CA GLY A 677 -2.44 -66.13 22.43
C GLY A 677 -2.96 -66.12 23.87
N SER A 678 -2.56 -65.14 24.69
CA SER A 678 -3.08 -64.95 26.03
C SER A 678 -4.23 -63.94 25.99
N PHE A 679 -5.30 -64.23 26.78
CA PHE A 679 -6.47 -63.35 26.88
C PHE A 679 -6.60 -62.80 28.30
N LEU A 680 -6.88 -61.52 28.46
CA LEU A 680 -7.21 -60.90 29.73
C LEU A 680 -8.52 -60.14 29.60
N ARG A 681 -9.50 -60.46 30.44
CA ARG A 681 -10.79 -59.80 30.57
C ARG A 681 -10.88 -59.09 31.90
N PHE A 682 -11.21 -57.79 31.88
CA PHE A 682 -11.36 -56.94 33.06
C PHE A 682 -12.46 -55.89 32.88
N LEU A 683 -12.87 -55.26 33.99
CA LEU A 683 -13.92 -54.25 33.96
C LEU A 683 -13.39 -52.93 33.36
N LYS A 684 -14.18 -52.26 32.48
CA LYS A 684 -13.87 -50.97 31.93
C LYS A 684 -13.53 -49.94 33.03
N GLN A 685 -14.23 -49.99 34.15
CA GLN A 685 -14.03 -49.06 35.27
C GLN A 685 -12.60 -49.08 35.86
N GLU A 686 -11.83 -50.12 35.59
CA GLU A 686 -10.41 -50.19 35.98
C GLU A 686 -9.50 -49.37 35.05
N VAL A 687 -10.01 -48.88 33.92
CA VAL A 687 -9.28 -48.00 33.00
C VAL A 687 -9.59 -46.55 33.34
N SER A 688 -8.57 -45.78 33.67
CA SER A 688 -8.73 -44.39 34.06
C SER A 688 -9.10 -43.51 32.84
N THR A 689 -10.04 -42.58 33.01
CA THR A 689 -10.32 -41.53 32.06
C THR A 689 -9.24 -40.46 32.16
N MET A 690 -8.57 -40.17 31.06
CA MET A 690 -7.41 -39.28 30.98
C MET A 690 -7.49 -38.35 29.76
N LYS A 691 -6.69 -37.30 29.79
CA LYS A 691 -6.55 -36.42 28.62
C LYS A 691 -5.86 -37.14 27.46
N LYS A 692 -6.16 -36.72 26.23
CA LYS A 692 -5.51 -37.25 25.02
C LYS A 692 -3.97 -37.17 25.06
N THR A 693 -3.39 -36.24 25.80
CA THR A 693 -1.93 -36.06 25.96
C THR A 693 -1.26 -37.04 26.90
N SER A 694 -2.01 -37.96 27.55
CA SER A 694 -1.50 -38.98 28.47
C SER A 694 -1.16 -40.27 27.71
N ILE A 695 -0.24 -41.08 28.22
CA ILE A 695 0.13 -42.37 27.63
C ILE A 695 -0.92 -43.44 28.01
N GLY A 696 -1.45 -43.38 29.20
CA GLY A 696 -2.41 -44.38 29.71
C GLY A 696 -1.88 -45.22 30.87
N VAL A 697 -2.63 -46.27 31.22
CA VAL A 697 -2.28 -47.24 32.24
C VAL A 697 -2.08 -48.62 31.60
N ARG A 698 -1.27 -49.49 32.21
CA ARG A 698 -1.02 -50.83 31.67
C ARG A 698 -2.30 -51.65 31.71
N GLY A 699 -2.71 -52.23 30.59
CA GLY A 699 -3.87 -53.09 30.48
C GLY A 699 -3.57 -54.53 30.93
N MET A 700 -2.64 -55.21 30.24
CA MET A 700 -2.22 -56.57 30.46
C MET A 700 -0.70 -56.62 30.66
N ARG A 701 -0.22 -57.50 31.58
CA ARG A 701 1.20 -57.74 31.74
C ARG A 701 1.67 -58.74 30.71
N LEU A 702 2.36 -58.27 29.72
CA LEU A 702 2.89 -59.05 28.60
C LEU A 702 4.14 -59.84 29.03
N ALA A 703 4.38 -60.98 28.38
CA ALA A 703 5.65 -61.69 28.47
C ALA A 703 6.74 -60.95 27.71
N GLU A 704 7.99 -61.27 27.96
CA GLU A 704 9.12 -60.67 27.24
C GLU A 704 9.03 -61.00 25.75
N GLY A 705 9.10 -59.98 24.92
CA GLY A 705 8.93 -60.10 23.46
C GLY A 705 7.50 -60.26 22.95
N ASP A 706 6.49 -60.31 23.81
CA ASP A 706 5.07 -60.39 23.41
C ASP A 706 4.46 -58.98 23.26
N HIS A 707 3.39 -58.87 22.50
CA HIS A 707 2.66 -57.64 22.28
C HIS A 707 1.17 -57.89 22.13
N LEU A 708 0.33 -56.86 22.29
CA LEU A 708 -1.09 -56.98 22.01
C LEU A 708 -1.34 -56.99 20.51
N GLU A 709 -2.21 -57.89 20.11
CA GLU A 709 -2.68 -58.03 18.71
C GLU A 709 -4.09 -57.50 18.54
N HIS A 710 -4.97 -57.77 19.51
CA HIS A 710 -6.37 -57.33 19.44
C HIS A 710 -6.88 -56.84 20.83
N ALA A 711 -7.83 -55.91 20.77
CA ALA A 711 -8.62 -55.48 21.89
C ALA A 711 -10.12 -55.52 21.53
N TYR A 712 -10.95 -55.88 22.48
CA TYR A 712 -12.40 -55.99 22.27
C TYR A 712 -13.12 -55.31 23.44
N LEU A 713 -14.28 -54.73 23.13
CA LEU A 713 -15.22 -54.17 24.10
C LEU A 713 -16.44 -55.08 24.20
N LEU A 714 -16.84 -55.48 25.39
CA LEU A 714 -18.01 -56.32 25.62
C LEU A 714 -19.09 -55.54 26.36
N GLY A 715 -20.34 -55.59 25.86
CA GLY A 715 -21.53 -55.08 26.51
C GLY A 715 -22.28 -56.19 27.28
N GLY A 716 -23.21 -55.83 28.21
CA GLY A 716 -23.73 -56.67 29.25
C GLY A 716 -24.23 -58.08 28.91
N HIS A 717 -25.08 -58.30 27.91
CA HIS A 717 -25.75 -59.60 27.68
C HIS A 717 -25.47 -60.27 26.34
N GLN A 718 -24.62 -59.69 25.53
CA GLN A 718 -24.33 -60.21 24.17
C GLN A 718 -23.10 -61.14 24.20
N GLU A 719 -23.20 -62.36 23.60
CA GLU A 719 -22.04 -63.25 23.45
C GLU A 719 -21.18 -62.76 22.26
N TYR A 720 -19.90 -62.54 22.54
CA TYR A 720 -18.89 -62.14 21.55
C TYR A 720 -18.02 -63.33 21.18
N THR A 721 -18.18 -63.80 19.96
CA THR A 721 -17.43 -64.97 19.46
C THR A 721 -16.43 -64.51 18.40
N ILE A 722 -15.18 -64.90 18.55
CA ILE A 722 -14.11 -64.68 17.56
C ILE A 722 -13.61 -66.00 17.00
N THR A 723 -12.95 -65.99 15.89
CA THR A 723 -12.19 -67.15 15.41
C THR A 723 -10.77 -67.08 15.98
N PHE A 724 -10.39 -68.07 16.80
CA PHE A 724 -9.07 -68.19 17.35
C PHE A 724 -8.51 -69.56 17.03
N ARG A 725 -7.36 -69.64 16.31
CA ARG A 725 -6.75 -70.88 15.82
C ARG A 725 -7.74 -71.77 15.10
N ASP A 726 -8.47 -71.18 14.13
CA ASP A 726 -9.48 -71.80 13.26
C ASP A 726 -10.70 -72.41 14.01
N ARG A 727 -10.91 -72.01 15.26
CA ARG A 727 -12.06 -72.42 16.08
C ARG A 727 -12.81 -71.23 16.66
N PRO A 728 -14.16 -71.32 16.79
CA PRO A 728 -14.91 -70.24 17.43
C PRO A 728 -14.59 -70.23 18.94
N TYR A 729 -14.23 -69.04 19.43
CA TYR A 729 -13.92 -68.78 20.85
C TYR A 729 -14.78 -67.62 21.37
N VAL A 730 -15.56 -67.92 22.45
CA VAL A 730 -16.47 -66.98 23.10
C VAL A 730 -15.68 -66.14 24.09
N LEU A 731 -15.52 -64.84 23.85
CA LEU A 731 -14.76 -63.92 24.72
C LEU A 731 -15.37 -63.77 26.12
N ASN A 732 -16.70 -63.94 26.26
CA ASN A 732 -17.40 -63.90 27.54
C ASN A 732 -17.01 -65.05 28.45
N LYS A 733 -16.43 -66.14 27.97
CA LYS A 733 -15.93 -67.26 28.75
C LYS A 733 -14.52 -67.02 29.33
N VAL A 734 -13.82 -66.01 28.92
CA VAL A 734 -12.55 -65.63 29.55
C VAL A 734 -12.83 -65.21 30.99
N ARG A 735 -12.11 -65.76 31.94
CA ARG A 735 -12.31 -65.44 33.38
C ARG A 735 -12.06 -63.95 33.63
N LEU A 736 -12.99 -63.27 34.27
CA LEU A 736 -12.82 -61.91 34.73
C LEU A 736 -11.67 -61.83 35.77
N ALA A 737 -10.70 -60.92 35.47
CA ALA A 737 -9.53 -60.73 36.32
C ALA A 737 -9.27 -59.23 36.50
N LYS A 738 -8.32 -58.87 37.35
CA LYS A 738 -7.91 -57.47 37.51
C LYS A 738 -7.00 -57.01 36.36
N ARG A 739 -7.10 -55.74 35.96
CA ARG A 739 -6.18 -55.07 35.02
C ARG A 739 -4.73 -55.24 35.54
N ASP A 740 -3.76 -55.20 34.66
CA ASP A 740 -2.31 -55.35 34.91
C ASP A 740 -1.94 -56.73 35.48
N THR A 741 -2.70 -57.77 35.13
CA THR A 741 -2.36 -59.15 35.40
C THR A 741 -1.91 -59.87 34.12
N LYS A 742 -1.32 -61.06 34.27
CA LYS A 742 -1.01 -61.97 33.15
C LYS A 742 -2.29 -62.54 32.58
N GLY A 743 -2.45 -62.54 31.28
CA GLY A 743 -3.57 -63.22 30.64
C GLY A 743 -3.56 -64.70 30.77
N VAL A 744 -4.69 -65.35 30.43
CA VAL A 744 -4.87 -66.79 30.42
C VAL A 744 -4.84 -67.34 29.01
N ARG A 745 -4.07 -68.36 28.72
CA ARG A 745 -4.11 -69.08 27.46
C ARG A 745 -5.28 -70.03 27.43
N PRO A 746 -6.22 -69.88 26.48
CA PRO A 746 -7.32 -70.82 26.38
C PRO A 746 -6.82 -72.21 26.03
N ARG A 747 -7.39 -73.27 26.68
CA ARG A 747 -7.23 -74.65 26.22
C ARG A 747 -8.22 -74.91 25.10
N VAL A 748 -7.79 -74.65 23.87
CA VAL A 748 -8.60 -74.84 22.65
C VAL A 748 -8.13 -76.08 21.92
#